data_c4ba69c9d427884dc9eeff1f594c42e2
#
_entry.id   c4ba69c9d427884dc9eeff1f594c42e2
#
_cell.length_a   1.000
_cell.length_b   1.000
_cell.length_c   1.000
_cell.angle_alpha   90.00
_cell.angle_beta   90.00
_cell.angle_gamma   90.00
#
_symmetry.space_group_name_H-M   'P 1'
#
loop_
_entity.id
_entity.type
_entity.pdbx_description
1 polymer ?
#
loop_
_entity_poly.entity_id
_entity_poly.type
_entity_poly.pdbx_seq_one_letter_code
_entity_poly.pdbx_strand_id
1 'polypeptide(L)'
;MSKQVMKDVRLVVPMLAIAASLAACGGGGGGGSTESAVTYTAGSVVQVGTTSYDPDLPAEPNLPSDTQVCATLEANPKLVRRPDGSLPPEADPNKAGAGVAQDPAVINPDQARIQAALDACGAGVDLEVGAKIAAADATATAAQKAAAKPNVNIAGVSGEELAKPAYKASKFAVRLVVNPKGGDGFISGPLTLPSGVTLWIDKGVTLYATRDAKAYVADAASNKFCANTATSSSKAGSSSNCLPLIGGDNLVNSAVMGDGAIDSRGYAEIVTTDKLYPLMKVDMTCSNTYTAWKSGTQAADGTPCDDGGTIVNLKSSARNMTWWDLAYLGNMVQNGTTGFGSQSNFRMMVFNYAKNLTLYRVTLNNSANFHVVPSGVDGLTVWGVKVQTPSLAAFANPAGNGNPLYTGEVFNEDNVKNTDAFDPGSSSKATSSALTTGSSTRSAAKMSFDGYLKNFVFAYNYVSTGDDDMAFKGSQNPSPSGSGLPGIDGNRDVRSDRKHGMVVAHNHIYYGHGISVGSETNAGVTNIEVYDNAFWDSEEGLRIKSDYARGGEVSNVHYKNICIKNGLNALLFTPYYSTKAIKDDPLFPNFHDITMENVRIQGKTAVKLQGFQANTGGFGNPQYPLVMNMTNVVADSPDEITLTTSDANLTVKGVNLPLIATADNRNVINGVPTKAVDPSKVVDCSKAYVDFPAIGASNYFGSTWDSRH
;
A
#
# COMPACT_ATOMS: atom_id res chain seq x y z
N MET A 1 5.39 31.38 1.97
CA MET A 1 4.30 32.32 1.68
C MET A 1 3.26 31.51 0.93
N SER A 2 2.23 31.14 1.54
CA SER A 2 0.89 31.58 1.66
C SER A 2 0.15 30.61 2.58
N LYS A 3 -0.15 31.05 3.79
CA LYS A 3 -1.16 30.42 4.66
C LYS A 3 -2.51 30.84 4.15
N GLN A 4 -3.39 29.92 3.85
CA GLN A 4 -4.83 30.16 3.95
C GLN A 4 -5.59 28.84 4.07
N VAL A 5 -5.96 28.52 5.30
CA VAL A 5 -7.31 28.30 5.78
C VAL A 5 -8.00 27.07 5.20
N MET A 6 -7.90 25.96 5.91
CA MET A 6 -9.04 25.05 6.02
C MET A 6 -9.71 25.29 7.38
N LYS A 7 -10.88 25.88 7.34
CA LYS A 7 -11.85 25.87 8.43
C LYS A 7 -13.04 25.03 7.97
N ASP A 8 -13.47 24.20 8.91
CA ASP A 8 -14.79 23.57 8.99
C ASP A 8 -15.08 22.40 8.03
N VAL A 9 -14.64 21.21 8.42
CA VAL A 9 -15.40 20.00 8.11
C VAL A 9 -16.00 19.48 9.42
N ARG A 10 -17.26 19.82 9.68
CA ARG A 10 -18.07 19.23 10.74
C ARG A 10 -18.59 17.88 10.25
N LEU A 11 -18.28 16.84 10.97
CA LEU A 11 -18.98 15.55 10.86
C LEU A 11 -20.45 15.78 11.25
N VAL A 12 -21.33 15.72 10.27
CA VAL A 12 -22.78 15.69 10.49
C VAL A 12 -23.26 14.27 10.21
N VAL A 13 -23.72 13.63 11.24
CA VAL A 13 -24.48 12.38 11.16
C VAL A 13 -25.84 12.71 10.54
N PRO A 14 -26.27 12.08 9.44
CA PRO A 14 -27.62 12.31 8.94
C PRO A 14 -28.64 11.42 9.61
N MET A 15 -29.61 12.05 10.26
CA MET A 15 -30.90 11.43 10.54
C MET A 15 -31.74 11.35 9.26
N LEU A 16 -32.34 10.21 9.05
CA LEU A 16 -33.34 9.92 8.02
C LEU A 16 -34.53 10.88 8.09
N ALA A 17 -34.93 11.44 6.94
CA ALA A 17 -36.28 11.92 6.74
C ALA A 17 -36.72 11.69 5.30
N ILE A 18 -37.79 10.96 5.15
CA ILE A 18 -38.55 10.65 3.92
C ILE A 18 -39.46 11.82 3.59
N ALA A 19 -39.53 12.25 2.32
CA ALA A 19 -40.75 12.76 1.67
C ALA A 19 -40.58 13.04 0.19
N ALA A 20 -41.26 12.38 -0.59
CA ALA A 20 -42.27 12.50 -1.62
C ALA A 20 -42.21 13.72 -2.58
N SER A 21 -42.13 13.34 -3.86
CA SER A 21 -42.71 13.86 -5.13
C SER A 21 -43.42 15.21 -5.19
N LEU A 22 -43.11 15.97 -6.24
CA LEU A 22 -44.13 16.56 -7.15
C LEU A 22 -43.48 17.13 -8.43
N ALA A 23 -44.15 16.83 -9.55
CA ALA A 23 -43.87 17.29 -10.86
C ALA A 23 -44.49 18.67 -11.16
N ALA A 24 -43.89 19.49 -12.00
CA ALA A 24 -44.59 20.49 -12.77
C ALA A 24 -43.83 20.90 -14.05
N CYS A 25 -44.55 20.94 -15.12
CA CYS A 25 -44.18 21.40 -16.46
C CYS A 25 -44.08 22.93 -16.56
N GLY A 26 -43.28 23.41 -17.53
CA GLY A 26 -43.38 24.79 -18.00
C GLY A 26 -42.36 25.08 -19.09
N GLY A 27 -42.85 25.25 -20.34
CA GLY A 27 -42.04 25.50 -21.51
C GLY A 27 -41.72 26.96 -21.76
N GLY A 28 -40.76 27.23 -22.63
CA GLY A 28 -40.45 28.55 -23.20
C GLY A 28 -39.25 28.49 -24.12
N GLY A 29 -39.47 28.67 -25.43
CA GLY A 29 -38.48 28.53 -26.47
C GLY A 29 -37.53 29.72 -26.64
N GLY A 30 -36.40 29.47 -27.27
CA GLY A 30 -35.45 30.46 -27.76
C GLY A 30 -34.37 29.75 -28.57
N GLY A 31 -34.29 30.02 -29.87
CA GLY A 31 -33.39 29.36 -30.80
C GLY A 31 -31.93 29.63 -30.58
N GLY A 32 -31.15 28.61 -30.76
CA GLY A 32 -29.71 28.64 -30.75
C GLY A 32 -29.19 27.39 -31.44
N SER A 33 -28.21 27.51 -32.23
CA SER A 33 -27.46 26.57 -33.06
C SER A 33 -27.47 25.12 -32.57
N THR A 34 -27.90 24.23 -33.47
CA THR A 34 -27.89 22.78 -33.26
C THR A 34 -26.45 22.25 -33.23
N GLU A 35 -25.82 22.26 -32.06
CA GLU A 35 -24.76 21.29 -31.77
C GLU A 35 -25.42 19.91 -31.62
N SER A 36 -24.93 18.97 -32.42
CA SER A 36 -25.44 17.59 -32.37
C SER A 36 -25.22 17.03 -30.97
N ALA A 37 -26.27 16.99 -30.16
CA ALA A 37 -26.26 16.29 -28.90
C ALA A 37 -25.87 14.84 -29.15
N VAL A 38 -24.78 14.38 -28.54
CA VAL A 38 -24.43 12.97 -28.54
C VAL A 38 -25.56 12.24 -27.81
N THR A 39 -26.41 11.57 -28.55
CA THR A 39 -27.49 10.77 -28.00
C THR A 39 -26.92 9.48 -27.48
N TYR A 40 -26.80 9.37 -26.17
CA TYR A 40 -26.51 8.11 -25.51
C TYR A 40 -27.75 7.23 -25.54
N THR A 41 -27.64 6.03 -26.11
CA THR A 41 -28.75 5.06 -26.14
C THR A 41 -28.95 4.52 -24.70
N ALA A 42 -30.19 4.43 -24.26
CA ALA A 42 -30.54 3.77 -23.01
C ALA A 42 -29.96 2.34 -23.03
N GLY A 43 -29.01 2.05 -22.13
CA GLY A 43 -28.22 0.79 -22.10
C GLY A 43 -26.72 0.98 -22.29
N SER A 44 -26.25 2.22 -22.58
CA SER A 44 -24.80 2.55 -22.67
C SER A 44 -24.21 3.07 -21.38
N VAL A 45 -24.98 3.11 -20.28
CA VAL A 45 -24.48 3.52 -18.96
C VAL A 45 -23.61 2.41 -18.40
N VAL A 46 -22.37 2.75 -18.11
CA VAL A 46 -21.44 1.85 -17.45
C VAL A 46 -21.63 1.98 -15.95
N GLN A 47 -21.91 0.88 -15.29
CA GLN A 47 -22.06 0.83 -13.84
C GLN A 47 -20.76 0.36 -13.19
N VAL A 48 -20.21 1.16 -12.26
CA VAL A 48 -19.08 0.79 -11.43
C VAL A 48 -19.60 0.08 -10.18
N GLY A 49 -18.89 -0.95 -9.72
CA GLY A 49 -19.34 -1.78 -8.60
C GLY A 49 -20.38 -2.81 -9.04
N THR A 50 -20.10 -3.58 -10.07
CA THR A 50 -21.01 -4.59 -10.62
C THR A 50 -21.11 -5.84 -9.77
N THR A 51 -22.28 -6.51 -9.77
CA THR A 51 -22.60 -7.66 -8.92
C THR A 51 -22.16 -9.00 -9.47
N SER A 52 -21.61 -9.05 -10.66
CA SER A 52 -21.26 -10.29 -11.33
C SER A 52 -19.77 -10.60 -11.21
N TYR A 53 -19.46 -11.89 -11.13
CA TYR A 53 -18.08 -12.37 -11.28
C TYR A 53 -17.44 -11.80 -12.54
N ASP A 54 -16.23 -11.28 -12.41
CA ASP A 54 -15.47 -10.73 -13.50
C ASP A 54 -14.66 -11.84 -14.21
N PRO A 55 -15.02 -12.20 -15.46
CA PRO A 55 -14.31 -13.23 -16.22
C PRO A 55 -12.91 -12.79 -16.67
N ASP A 56 -12.59 -11.51 -16.56
CA ASP A 56 -11.27 -10.97 -16.91
C ASP A 56 -10.25 -11.16 -15.79
N LEU A 57 -10.73 -11.47 -14.59
CA LEU A 57 -9.89 -11.82 -13.45
C LEU A 57 -9.61 -13.33 -13.36
N PRO A 58 -8.48 -13.75 -12.77
CA PRO A 58 -8.29 -15.16 -12.42
C PRO A 58 -9.31 -15.59 -11.36
N ALA A 59 -9.37 -16.90 -11.12
CA ALA A 59 -10.21 -17.43 -10.05
C ALA A 59 -9.82 -16.83 -8.69
N GLU A 60 -10.83 -16.50 -7.89
CA GLU A 60 -10.63 -16.02 -6.53
C GLU A 60 -9.82 -17.03 -5.71
N PRO A 61 -8.85 -16.58 -4.89
CA PRO A 61 -8.15 -17.46 -3.97
C PRO A 61 -9.10 -18.12 -2.96
N ASN A 62 -8.70 -19.27 -2.43
CA ASN A 62 -9.43 -19.95 -1.36
C ASN A 62 -8.62 -19.94 -0.08
N LEU A 63 -9.30 -19.81 1.06
CA LEU A 63 -8.68 -20.11 2.35
C LEU A 63 -8.29 -21.59 2.42
N PRO A 64 -7.22 -21.93 3.15
CA PRO A 64 -6.90 -23.34 3.42
C PRO A 64 -8.07 -24.03 4.15
N SER A 65 -8.22 -25.32 3.92
CA SER A 65 -9.10 -26.18 4.72
C SER A 65 -8.39 -26.67 5.99
N ASP A 66 -9.14 -27.16 6.95
CA ASP A 66 -8.57 -27.72 8.20
C ASP A 66 -7.59 -28.87 7.94
N THR A 67 -7.79 -29.65 6.88
CA THR A 67 -6.88 -30.73 6.50
C THR A 67 -5.53 -30.23 5.98
N GLN A 68 -5.45 -28.98 5.56
CA GLN A 68 -4.25 -28.35 5.02
C GLN A 68 -3.42 -27.61 6.10
N VAL A 69 -3.87 -27.66 7.37
CA VAL A 69 -3.20 -27.02 8.49
C VAL A 69 -2.04 -27.87 9.01
N CYS A 70 -0.83 -27.30 9.08
CA CYS A 70 0.35 -27.87 9.73
C CYS A 70 0.28 -27.74 11.24
N ALA A 71 -0.09 -26.55 11.70
CA ALA A 71 -0.13 -26.20 13.11
C ALA A 71 -1.23 -25.16 13.38
N THR A 72 -1.89 -25.29 14.51
CA THR A 72 -2.82 -24.31 15.03
C THR A 72 -2.27 -23.73 16.33
N LEU A 73 -2.20 -22.41 16.41
CA LEU A 73 -1.75 -21.69 17.61
C LEU A 73 -2.91 -20.89 18.18
N GLU A 74 -3.17 -21.05 19.47
CA GLU A 74 -4.17 -20.27 20.19
C GLU A 74 -3.59 -18.94 20.68
N ALA A 75 -4.40 -17.88 20.62
CA ALA A 75 -4.05 -16.58 21.15
C ALA A 75 -3.76 -16.63 22.65
N ASN A 76 -3.03 -15.64 23.15
CA ASN A 76 -2.78 -15.54 24.59
C ASN A 76 -4.10 -15.26 25.33
N PRO A 77 -4.52 -16.10 26.31
CA PRO A 77 -5.80 -15.93 26.98
C PRO A 77 -5.93 -14.61 27.77
N LYS A 78 -4.81 -13.92 28.02
CA LYS A 78 -4.78 -12.61 28.69
C LYS A 78 -4.88 -11.41 27.73
N LEU A 79 -4.70 -11.64 26.43
CA LEU A 79 -4.79 -10.60 25.41
C LEU A 79 -6.19 -10.61 24.82
N VAL A 80 -7.08 -9.86 25.45
CA VAL A 80 -8.45 -9.65 25.01
C VAL A 80 -8.56 -8.23 24.47
N ARG A 81 -8.89 -8.11 23.22
CA ARG A 81 -9.13 -6.82 22.57
C ARG A 81 -10.35 -6.13 23.18
N ARG A 82 -10.22 -4.83 23.43
CA ARG A 82 -11.36 -4.00 23.87
C ARG A 82 -12.34 -3.77 22.71
N PRO A 83 -13.60 -3.39 23.00
CA PRO A 83 -14.58 -3.09 21.95
C PRO A 83 -14.14 -2.02 20.96
N ASP A 84 -13.31 -1.08 21.39
CA ASP A 84 -12.71 -0.04 20.56
C ASP A 84 -11.51 -0.52 19.70
N GLY A 85 -11.17 -1.80 19.78
CA GLY A 85 -10.05 -2.41 19.06
C GLY A 85 -8.69 -2.27 19.75
N SER A 86 -8.58 -1.52 20.84
CA SER A 86 -7.32 -1.36 21.58
C SER A 86 -6.97 -2.59 22.41
N LEU A 87 -5.66 -2.77 22.66
CA LEU A 87 -5.17 -3.79 23.60
C LEU A 87 -5.17 -3.28 25.04
N PRO A 88 -5.29 -4.19 26.03
CA PRO A 88 -4.92 -3.87 27.38
C PRO A 88 -3.50 -3.30 27.41
N PRO A 89 -3.17 -2.37 28.31
CA PRO A 89 -1.80 -1.90 28.44
C PRO A 89 -0.90 -3.10 28.71
N GLU A 90 0.11 -3.26 27.88
CA GLU A 90 1.30 -4.01 28.24
C GLU A 90 1.89 -3.36 29.50
N ALA A 91 2.76 -4.07 30.23
CA ALA A 91 3.38 -3.50 31.41
C ALA A 91 3.83 -2.05 31.13
N ASP A 92 3.34 -1.13 31.95
CA ASP A 92 3.53 0.31 31.75
C ASP A 92 5.03 0.63 31.64
N PRO A 93 5.51 1.09 30.48
CA PRO A 93 6.92 1.39 30.30
C PRO A 93 7.42 2.52 31.22
N ASN A 94 6.49 3.31 31.78
CA ASN A 94 6.82 4.38 32.73
C ASN A 94 6.93 3.88 34.18
N LYS A 95 6.44 2.68 34.49
CA LYS A 95 6.59 2.04 35.80
C LYS A 95 7.84 1.19 35.93
N ALA A 96 8.38 0.71 34.84
CA ALA A 96 9.71 0.18 34.80
C ALA A 96 10.65 1.39 34.80
N GLY A 97 11.38 1.62 35.86
CA GLY A 97 12.33 2.73 35.97
C GLY A 97 13.20 2.87 34.72
N ALA A 98 13.53 4.07 34.31
CA ALA A 98 14.32 4.33 33.12
C ALA A 98 15.57 3.43 33.08
N GLY A 99 15.62 2.51 32.12
CA GLY A 99 16.72 1.55 31.99
C GLY A 99 16.43 0.11 32.44
N VAL A 100 15.23 -0.20 32.90
CA VAL A 100 14.84 -1.60 33.18
C VAL A 100 14.43 -2.28 31.87
N ALA A 101 15.13 -3.36 31.54
CA ALA A 101 14.78 -4.20 30.41
C ALA A 101 13.34 -4.74 30.58
N GLN A 102 12.50 -4.51 29.57
CA GLN A 102 11.19 -5.14 29.52
C GLN A 102 11.38 -6.66 29.34
N ASP A 103 10.61 -7.46 30.06
CA ASP A 103 10.65 -8.90 29.91
C ASP A 103 10.13 -9.28 28.49
N PRO A 104 10.96 -9.91 27.64
CA PRO A 104 10.53 -10.35 26.31
C PRO A 104 9.28 -11.26 26.35
N ALA A 105 9.10 -12.01 27.44
CA ALA A 105 7.90 -12.84 27.61
C ALA A 105 6.61 -12.02 27.75
N VAL A 106 6.71 -10.73 28.03
CA VAL A 106 5.56 -9.82 28.17
C VAL A 106 5.35 -8.98 26.90
N ILE A 107 6.46 -8.44 26.34
CA ILE A 107 6.37 -7.49 25.21
C ILE A 107 6.43 -8.16 23.83
N ASN A 108 6.92 -9.40 23.76
CA ASN A 108 7.05 -10.17 22.53
C ASN A 108 6.84 -11.67 22.78
N PRO A 109 5.68 -12.08 23.34
CA PRO A 109 5.47 -13.44 23.82
C PRO A 109 5.31 -14.49 22.73
N ASP A 110 4.97 -14.08 21.50
CA ASP A 110 4.47 -14.99 20.48
C ASP A 110 5.44 -15.21 19.33
N GLN A 111 6.45 -14.37 19.15
CA GLN A 111 7.37 -14.43 18.01
C GLN A 111 8.01 -15.81 17.85
N ALA A 112 8.62 -16.31 18.94
CA ALA A 112 9.37 -17.56 18.90
C ALA A 112 8.46 -18.75 18.55
N ARG A 113 7.26 -18.83 19.13
CA ARG A 113 6.33 -19.94 18.88
C ARG A 113 5.68 -19.89 17.49
N ILE A 114 5.38 -18.68 16.98
CA ILE A 114 4.86 -18.53 15.62
C ILE A 114 5.96 -18.91 14.62
N GLN A 115 7.18 -18.39 14.79
CA GLN A 115 8.29 -18.69 13.91
C GLN A 115 8.61 -20.18 13.89
N ALA A 116 8.64 -20.83 15.07
CA ALA A 116 8.88 -22.26 15.15
C ALA A 116 7.80 -23.08 14.41
N ALA A 117 6.54 -22.67 14.48
CA ALA A 117 5.47 -23.31 13.73
C ALA A 117 5.61 -23.11 12.21
N LEU A 118 5.97 -21.89 11.78
CA LEU A 118 6.26 -21.60 10.37
C LEU A 118 7.42 -22.43 9.85
N ASP A 119 8.52 -22.53 10.59
CA ASP A 119 9.71 -23.28 10.23
C ASP A 119 9.42 -24.80 10.14
N ALA A 120 8.70 -25.34 11.11
CA ALA A 120 8.30 -26.74 11.11
C ALA A 120 7.35 -27.07 9.95
N CYS A 121 6.39 -26.19 9.67
CA CYS A 121 5.49 -26.33 8.52
C CYS A 121 6.27 -26.29 7.21
N GLY A 122 7.17 -25.33 7.04
CA GLY A 122 8.03 -25.22 5.87
C GLY A 122 8.92 -26.44 5.66
N ALA A 123 9.48 -27.02 6.74
CA ALA A 123 10.24 -28.26 6.65
C ALA A 123 9.38 -29.45 6.16
N GLY A 124 8.13 -29.54 6.64
CA GLY A 124 7.17 -30.55 6.19
C GLY A 124 6.80 -30.39 4.71
N VAL A 125 6.58 -29.14 4.27
CA VAL A 125 6.32 -28.79 2.87
C VAL A 125 7.47 -29.26 1.98
N ASP A 126 8.72 -28.96 2.33
CA ASP A 126 9.87 -29.37 1.53
C ASP A 126 10.00 -30.88 1.39
N LEU A 127 9.80 -31.62 2.47
CA LEU A 127 9.85 -33.07 2.45
C LEU A 127 8.80 -33.66 1.50
N GLU A 128 7.57 -33.15 1.56
CA GLU A 128 6.48 -33.63 0.71
C GLU A 128 6.69 -33.25 -0.76
N VAL A 129 7.02 -31.98 -1.02
CA VAL A 129 7.27 -31.49 -2.39
C VAL A 129 8.44 -32.27 -3.03
N GLY A 130 9.51 -32.41 -2.30
CA GLY A 130 10.65 -33.18 -2.78
C GLY A 130 10.32 -34.63 -3.08
N ALA A 131 9.51 -35.29 -2.24
CA ALA A 131 9.05 -36.65 -2.51
C ALA A 131 8.19 -36.74 -3.78
N LYS A 132 7.33 -35.76 -4.03
CA LYS A 132 6.52 -35.68 -5.27
C LYS A 132 7.39 -35.50 -6.51
N ILE A 133 8.38 -34.61 -6.45
CA ILE A 133 9.34 -34.41 -7.56
C ILE A 133 10.14 -35.68 -7.83
N ALA A 134 10.69 -36.32 -6.80
CA ALA A 134 11.42 -37.58 -6.97
C ALA A 134 10.54 -38.70 -7.55
N ALA A 135 9.27 -38.77 -7.17
CA ALA A 135 8.33 -39.73 -7.72
C ALA A 135 8.00 -39.46 -9.20
N ALA A 136 7.98 -38.20 -9.60
CA ALA A 136 7.72 -37.79 -10.98
C ALA A 136 8.94 -37.95 -11.92
N ASP A 137 10.16 -38.11 -11.39
CA ASP A 137 11.36 -38.25 -12.18
C ASP A 137 11.34 -39.58 -12.97
N ALA A 138 11.13 -39.48 -14.27
CA ALA A 138 11.07 -40.65 -15.16
C ALA A 138 12.41 -41.38 -15.29
N THR A 139 13.53 -40.68 -14.99
CA THR A 139 14.89 -41.24 -15.12
C THR A 139 15.36 -41.97 -13.87
N ALA A 140 14.73 -41.71 -12.72
CA ALA A 140 15.11 -42.32 -11.45
C ALA A 140 14.60 -43.75 -11.32
N THR A 141 15.46 -44.64 -10.86
CA THR A 141 15.11 -46.03 -10.53
C THR A 141 14.18 -46.13 -9.33
N ALA A 142 13.45 -47.22 -9.17
CA ALA A 142 12.59 -47.45 -8.02
C ALA A 142 13.35 -47.40 -6.69
N ALA A 143 14.61 -47.85 -6.65
CA ALA A 143 15.47 -47.76 -5.47
C ALA A 143 15.87 -46.33 -5.15
N GLN A 144 16.18 -45.50 -6.15
CA GLN A 144 16.47 -44.08 -6.00
C GLN A 144 15.24 -43.30 -5.52
N LYS A 145 14.07 -43.60 -6.07
CA LYS A 145 12.81 -43.02 -5.64
C LYS A 145 12.47 -43.36 -4.17
N ALA A 146 12.75 -44.60 -3.77
CA ALA A 146 12.54 -45.02 -2.37
C ALA A 146 13.56 -44.42 -1.41
N ALA A 147 14.82 -44.27 -1.81
CA ALA A 147 15.90 -43.67 -1.02
C ALA A 147 15.72 -42.15 -0.87
N ALA A 148 15.07 -41.49 -1.83
CA ALA A 148 14.84 -40.05 -1.80
C ALA A 148 13.82 -39.61 -0.73
N LYS A 149 12.96 -40.50 -0.25
CA LYS A 149 11.89 -40.18 0.69
C LYS A 149 12.30 -39.53 2.03
N PRO A 150 13.41 -39.88 2.68
CA PRO A 150 13.80 -39.25 3.93
C PRO A 150 14.72 -38.02 3.79
N ASN A 151 15.36 -37.81 2.64
CA ASN A 151 16.40 -36.80 2.43
C ASN A 151 16.24 -36.08 1.09
N VAL A 152 15.03 -35.64 0.77
CA VAL A 152 14.84 -35.01 -0.53
C VAL A 152 15.50 -33.65 -0.55
N ASN A 153 16.57 -33.59 -1.29
CA ASN A 153 17.23 -32.36 -1.65
C ASN A 153 16.50 -31.75 -2.84
N ILE A 154 15.70 -30.73 -2.62
CA ILE A 154 15.10 -29.94 -3.70
C ILE A 154 16.13 -28.95 -4.29
N ALA A 155 17.39 -29.06 -3.89
CA ALA A 155 18.49 -28.29 -4.46
C ALA A 155 18.57 -28.50 -5.98
N GLY A 156 18.55 -27.41 -6.71
CA GLY A 156 18.60 -27.46 -8.18
C GLY A 156 17.24 -27.59 -8.86
N VAL A 157 16.13 -27.70 -8.11
CA VAL A 157 14.78 -27.63 -8.70
C VAL A 157 14.48 -26.19 -9.06
N SER A 158 13.96 -25.94 -10.26
CA SER A 158 13.60 -24.60 -10.69
C SER A 158 12.36 -24.10 -9.95
N GLY A 159 12.24 -22.80 -9.79
CA GLY A 159 11.07 -22.20 -9.19
C GLY A 159 9.80 -22.44 -10.00
N GLU A 160 9.91 -22.58 -11.32
CA GLU A 160 8.84 -22.96 -12.23
C GLU A 160 8.33 -24.35 -11.89
N GLU A 161 9.23 -25.29 -11.63
CA GLU A 161 8.88 -26.64 -11.23
C GLU A 161 8.18 -26.64 -9.86
N LEU A 162 8.75 -25.96 -8.87
CA LEU A 162 8.17 -25.84 -7.52
C LEU A 162 6.80 -25.17 -7.52
N ALA A 163 6.57 -24.26 -8.47
CA ALA A 163 5.30 -23.53 -8.58
C ALA A 163 4.16 -24.39 -9.17
N LYS A 164 4.46 -25.55 -9.76
CA LYS A 164 3.43 -26.41 -10.37
C LYS A 164 2.42 -26.91 -9.33
N PRO A 165 1.10 -26.83 -9.63
CA PRO A 165 0.05 -27.32 -8.73
C PRO A 165 0.24 -28.79 -8.31
N ALA A 166 0.83 -29.62 -9.18
CA ALA A 166 1.10 -31.04 -8.91
C ALA A 166 2.02 -31.28 -7.70
N TYR A 167 2.86 -30.29 -7.36
CA TYR A 167 3.81 -30.39 -6.26
C TYR A 167 3.36 -29.67 -4.98
N LYS A 168 2.16 -29.06 -4.97
CA LYS A 168 1.64 -28.42 -3.76
C LYS A 168 1.55 -29.46 -2.62
N ALA A 169 2.08 -29.09 -1.46
CA ALA A 169 2.01 -29.95 -0.27
C ALA A 169 0.56 -30.12 0.22
N SER A 170 0.28 -31.24 0.88
CA SER A 170 -1.04 -31.50 1.46
C SER A 170 -1.31 -30.62 2.68
N LYS A 171 -0.28 -30.34 3.48
CA LYS A 171 -0.33 -29.43 4.62
C LYS A 171 0.65 -28.27 4.40
N PHE A 172 0.18 -27.05 4.53
CA PHE A 172 0.97 -25.86 4.23
C PHE A 172 0.55 -24.62 5.03
N ALA A 173 -0.43 -24.69 5.93
CA ALA A 173 -0.92 -23.53 6.67
C ALA A 173 -0.57 -23.60 8.15
N VAL A 174 -0.10 -22.47 8.70
CA VAL A 174 -0.03 -22.21 10.14
C VAL A 174 -1.17 -21.28 10.48
N ARG A 175 -2.11 -21.77 11.30
CA ARG A 175 -3.35 -21.07 11.64
C ARG A 175 -3.27 -20.46 13.05
N LEU A 176 -3.52 -19.15 13.13
CA LEU A 176 -3.66 -18.42 14.40
C LEU A 176 -5.16 -18.32 14.72
N VAL A 177 -5.57 -18.79 15.89
CA VAL A 177 -6.98 -18.84 16.30
C VAL A 177 -7.23 -18.14 17.63
N VAL A 178 -8.46 -17.73 17.87
CA VAL A 178 -8.88 -17.23 19.19
C VAL A 178 -8.69 -18.30 20.25
N ASN A 179 -8.36 -17.89 21.47
CA ASN A 179 -8.27 -18.82 22.59
C ASN A 179 -9.68 -19.11 23.14
N PRO A 180 -10.04 -20.39 23.38
CA PRO A 180 -11.34 -20.72 23.97
C PRO A 180 -11.60 -20.05 25.33
N LYS A 181 -10.55 -19.60 26.01
CA LYS A 181 -10.63 -18.84 27.28
C LYS A 181 -10.76 -17.33 27.09
N GLY A 182 -10.96 -16.85 25.87
CA GLY A 182 -11.32 -15.48 25.55
C GLY A 182 -10.17 -14.62 24.97
N GLY A 183 -8.92 -15.11 24.84
CA GLY A 183 -7.86 -14.35 24.19
C GLY A 183 -8.04 -14.30 22.68
N ASP A 184 -7.80 -13.14 22.07
CA ASP A 184 -7.94 -12.91 20.62
C ASP A 184 -6.71 -12.23 19.99
N GLY A 185 -5.64 -12.02 20.75
CA GLY A 185 -4.43 -11.33 20.31
C GLY A 185 -3.16 -12.18 20.37
N PHE A 186 -2.27 -11.90 19.43
CA PHE A 186 -0.87 -12.32 19.44
C PHE A 186 0.01 -11.08 19.40
N ILE A 187 1.13 -11.06 20.11
CA ILE A 187 2.13 -9.99 20.00
C ILE A 187 3.44 -10.60 19.51
N SER A 188 3.90 -10.14 18.36
CA SER A 188 5.09 -10.68 17.71
C SER A 188 6.03 -9.58 17.23
N GLY A 189 7.32 -9.86 17.30
CA GLY A 189 8.35 -9.21 16.49
C GLY A 189 8.40 -9.80 15.08
N PRO A 190 9.50 -9.55 14.34
CA PRO A 190 9.68 -10.01 12.97
C PRO A 190 9.48 -11.51 12.78
N LEU A 191 8.72 -11.85 11.75
CA LEU A 191 8.48 -13.21 11.30
C LEU A 191 9.00 -13.39 9.88
N THR A 192 9.64 -14.52 9.62
CA THR A 192 10.08 -14.91 8.27
C THR A 192 9.13 -15.96 7.73
N LEU A 193 8.47 -15.63 6.64
CA LEU A 193 7.54 -16.53 5.94
C LEU A 193 8.34 -17.53 5.07
N PRO A 194 8.19 -18.85 5.26
CA PRO A 194 8.83 -19.82 4.42
C PRO A 194 8.14 -19.99 3.07
N SER A 195 8.90 -20.45 2.06
CA SER A 195 8.32 -20.89 0.79
C SER A 195 7.33 -22.03 1.01
N GLY A 196 6.23 -21.99 0.29
CA GLY A 196 5.17 -22.99 0.33
C GLY A 196 4.26 -22.91 1.57
N VAL A 197 4.44 -21.92 2.43
CA VAL A 197 3.68 -21.80 3.69
C VAL A 197 2.69 -20.64 3.61
N THR A 198 1.51 -20.88 4.16
CA THR A 198 0.49 -19.86 4.39
C THR A 198 0.43 -19.53 5.89
N LEU A 199 0.59 -18.26 6.24
CA LEU A 199 0.19 -17.73 7.53
C LEU A 199 -1.29 -17.39 7.47
N TRP A 200 -2.12 -18.12 8.20
CA TRP A 200 -3.57 -17.94 8.25
C TRP A 200 -3.98 -17.30 9.57
N ILE A 201 -4.43 -16.05 9.50
CA ILE A 201 -4.95 -15.31 10.65
C ILE A 201 -6.46 -15.45 10.64
N ASP A 202 -6.99 -16.23 11.58
CA ASP A 202 -8.41 -16.58 11.59
C ASP A 202 -9.30 -15.41 12.01
N LYS A 203 -10.58 -15.53 11.72
CA LYS A 203 -11.58 -14.53 12.09
C LYS A 203 -11.54 -14.23 13.60
N GLY A 204 -11.54 -12.95 13.93
CA GLY A 204 -11.52 -12.47 15.30
C GLY A 204 -10.13 -12.38 15.93
N VAL A 205 -9.10 -12.90 15.27
CA VAL A 205 -7.70 -12.81 15.73
C VAL A 205 -7.03 -11.54 15.21
N THR A 206 -6.22 -10.91 16.05
CA THR A 206 -5.29 -9.85 15.62
C THR A 206 -3.85 -10.20 16.01
N LEU A 207 -2.96 -10.14 15.01
CA LEU A 207 -1.52 -10.20 15.19
C LEU A 207 -0.99 -8.78 15.35
N TYR A 208 -0.54 -8.44 16.54
CA TYR A 208 0.01 -7.13 16.88
C TYR A 208 1.53 -7.14 16.78
N ALA A 209 2.09 -6.07 16.22
CA ALA A 209 3.53 -5.83 16.28
C ALA A 209 3.97 -5.52 17.72
N THR A 210 5.10 -6.06 18.14
CA THR A 210 5.70 -5.65 19.42
C THR A 210 6.15 -4.19 19.39
N ARG A 211 6.07 -3.52 20.53
CA ARG A 211 6.57 -2.15 20.70
C ARG A 211 8.10 -2.09 20.97
N ASP A 212 8.74 -3.24 21.10
CA ASP A 212 10.18 -3.32 21.32
C ASP A 212 10.94 -3.04 20.02
N ALA A 213 11.54 -1.85 19.92
CA ALA A 213 12.33 -1.47 18.75
C ALA A 213 13.53 -2.40 18.49
N LYS A 214 14.08 -3.04 19.51
CA LYS A 214 15.21 -3.98 19.36
C LYS A 214 14.83 -5.22 18.56
N ALA A 215 13.57 -5.65 18.63
CA ALA A 215 13.10 -6.81 17.88
C ALA A 215 13.28 -6.63 16.37
N TYR A 216 13.26 -5.38 15.89
CA TYR A 216 13.33 -5.05 14.47
C TYR A 216 14.74 -4.72 13.95
N VAL A 217 15.78 -4.90 14.73
CA VAL A 217 17.15 -4.60 14.31
C VAL A 217 17.61 -5.57 13.24
N ALA A 218 17.92 -5.06 12.04
CA ALA A 218 18.38 -5.88 10.92
C ALA A 218 19.84 -6.32 11.08
N ASP A 219 20.69 -5.45 11.60
CA ASP A 219 22.11 -5.70 11.81
C ASP A 219 22.66 -4.98 13.05
N ALA A 220 22.69 -5.70 14.17
CA ALA A 220 23.19 -5.17 15.43
C ALA A 220 24.70 -4.87 15.40
N ALA A 221 25.48 -5.56 14.56
CA ALA A 221 26.92 -5.39 14.50
C ALA A 221 27.33 -4.09 13.80
N SER A 222 26.51 -3.57 12.89
CA SER A 222 26.77 -2.32 12.17
C SER A 222 26.30 -1.06 12.88
N ASN A 223 25.82 -1.15 14.12
CA ASN A 223 25.18 -0.06 14.88
C ASN A 223 24.02 0.63 14.12
N LYS A 224 23.36 -0.10 13.24
CA LYS A 224 22.20 0.36 12.49
C LYS A 224 20.94 -0.12 13.19
N PHE A 225 20.43 0.69 14.06
CA PHE A 225 19.26 0.36 14.87
C PHE A 225 17.98 0.86 14.23
N CYS A 226 16.95 0.02 14.24
CA CYS A 226 15.58 0.42 13.95
C CYS A 226 15.12 1.47 14.98
N ALA A 227 14.29 2.41 14.61
CA ALA A 227 13.87 3.54 15.43
C ALA A 227 14.99 4.52 15.83
N ASN A 228 16.13 4.46 15.20
CA ASN A 228 17.20 5.41 15.44
C ASN A 228 17.08 6.61 14.51
N THR A 229 17.16 7.81 15.07
CA THR A 229 17.36 9.04 14.31
C THR A 229 18.84 9.15 13.99
N ALA A 230 19.27 8.64 12.86
CA ALA A 230 20.66 8.70 12.45
C ALA A 230 21.12 10.16 12.23
N THR A 231 22.32 10.46 12.67
CA THR A 231 22.95 11.80 12.54
C THR A 231 23.56 12.03 11.16
N SER A 232 23.42 11.13 10.21
CA SER A 232 24.03 11.25 8.88
C SER A 232 23.07 10.87 7.76
N SER A 233 23.05 11.69 6.77
CA SER A 233 22.67 11.65 5.34
C SER A 233 21.89 10.45 4.75
N SER A 234 21.36 9.50 5.47
CA SER A 234 20.47 8.48 4.96
C SER A 234 19.05 9.07 4.86
N LYS A 235 18.43 8.92 3.70
CA LYS A 235 17.14 9.52 3.38
C LYS A 235 16.03 9.00 4.30
N ALA A 236 15.07 9.86 4.67
CA ALA A 236 13.83 9.44 5.31
C ALA A 236 13.16 8.34 4.48
N GLY A 237 12.51 7.43 5.16
CA GLY A 237 11.88 6.27 4.51
C GLY A 237 12.84 5.10 4.23
N SER A 238 14.13 5.19 4.56
CA SER A 238 15.01 4.03 4.50
C SER A 238 14.69 3.06 5.63
N SER A 239 14.00 1.98 5.31
CA SER A 239 13.78 0.86 6.24
C SER A 239 14.96 -0.12 6.28
N SER A 240 16.10 0.23 5.69
CA SER A 240 17.25 -0.67 5.54
C SER A 240 17.84 -1.17 6.88
N ASN A 241 17.51 -0.51 7.97
CA ASN A 241 17.97 -0.87 9.31
C ASN A 241 16.92 -1.64 10.13
N CYS A 242 15.72 -1.86 9.55
CA CYS A 242 14.63 -2.52 10.24
C CYS A 242 14.22 -3.79 9.49
N LEU A 243 14.10 -4.89 10.26
CA LEU A 243 13.38 -6.06 9.78
C LEU A 243 11.89 -5.74 9.66
N PRO A 244 11.17 -6.22 8.65
CA PRO A 244 9.72 -6.09 8.60
C PRO A 244 9.05 -6.97 9.66
N LEU A 245 7.79 -6.66 9.98
CA LEU A 245 7.02 -7.55 10.87
C LEU A 245 6.82 -8.93 10.23
N ILE A 246 6.53 -8.99 8.93
CA ILE A 246 6.50 -10.22 8.17
C ILE A 246 7.37 -10.04 6.93
N GLY A 247 8.39 -10.85 6.79
CA GLY A 247 9.30 -10.81 5.66
C GLY A 247 9.48 -12.14 4.97
N GLY A 248 10.02 -12.08 3.75
CA GLY A 248 10.45 -13.28 3.03
C GLY A 248 11.12 -12.91 1.72
N ASP A 249 12.24 -13.57 1.46
CA ASP A 249 12.99 -13.42 0.23
C ASP A 249 13.00 -14.71 -0.56
N ASN A 250 12.95 -14.62 -1.89
CA ASN A 250 13.00 -15.79 -2.76
C ASN A 250 11.91 -16.83 -2.44
N LEU A 251 10.66 -16.39 -2.38
CA LEU A 251 9.51 -17.20 -2.01
C LEU A 251 8.89 -17.92 -3.21
N VAL A 252 8.29 -19.08 -2.95
CA VAL A 252 7.43 -19.79 -3.92
C VAL A 252 6.17 -20.27 -3.22
N ASN A 253 4.98 -19.97 -3.77
CA ASN A 253 3.68 -20.43 -3.29
C ASN A 253 3.41 -20.08 -1.82
N SER A 254 3.71 -18.86 -1.42
CA SER A 254 3.51 -18.40 -0.04
C SER A 254 2.34 -17.44 0.06
N ALA A 255 1.73 -17.36 1.25
CA ALA A 255 0.56 -16.50 1.43
C ALA A 255 0.42 -15.99 2.87
N VAL A 256 -0.24 -14.84 2.98
CA VAL A 256 -0.83 -14.34 4.23
C VAL A 256 -2.33 -14.20 3.99
N MET A 257 -3.15 -14.92 4.74
CA MET A 257 -4.58 -15.05 4.48
C MET A 257 -5.41 -15.04 5.76
N GLY A 258 -6.71 -14.84 5.60
CA GLY A 258 -7.70 -15.03 6.65
C GLY A 258 -8.57 -13.81 6.89
N ASP A 259 -9.58 -13.97 7.74
CA ASP A 259 -10.50 -12.89 8.11
C ASP A 259 -10.10 -12.16 9.40
N GLY A 260 -8.89 -12.41 9.88
CA GLY A 260 -8.29 -11.70 11.00
C GLY A 260 -7.55 -10.43 10.58
N ALA A 261 -6.81 -9.86 11.52
CA ALA A 261 -6.11 -8.60 11.31
C ALA A 261 -4.62 -8.68 11.70
N ILE A 262 -3.84 -7.81 11.08
CA ILE A 262 -2.48 -7.47 11.49
C ILE A 262 -2.47 -5.99 11.84
N ASP A 263 -2.00 -5.65 13.02
CA ASP A 263 -1.88 -4.26 13.49
C ASP A 263 -0.41 -3.97 13.86
N SER A 264 0.25 -3.15 13.06
CA SER A 264 1.64 -2.76 13.33
C SER A 264 1.79 -1.74 14.44
N ARG A 265 0.67 -1.20 14.96
CA ARG A 265 0.68 -0.30 16.11
C ARG A 265 1.57 0.93 15.93
N GLY A 266 1.57 1.50 14.71
CA GLY A 266 2.32 2.72 14.41
C GLY A 266 2.04 3.88 15.37
N TYR A 267 0.84 3.88 15.93
CA TYR A 267 0.34 4.82 16.96
C TYR A 267 0.85 4.54 18.37
N ALA A 268 1.42 3.36 18.63
CA ALA A 268 1.78 2.99 20.00
C ALA A 268 3.16 3.52 20.38
N GLU A 269 3.31 3.90 21.64
CA GLU A 269 4.59 4.34 22.18
C GLU A 269 5.65 3.24 22.07
N ILE A 270 6.82 3.60 21.55
CA ILE A 270 7.98 2.71 21.45
C ILE A 270 8.51 2.45 22.84
N VAL A 271 8.75 1.19 23.14
CA VAL A 271 9.42 0.76 24.37
C VAL A 271 10.90 0.57 24.07
N THR A 272 11.73 1.26 24.81
CA THR A 272 13.18 1.14 24.69
C THR A 272 13.78 0.77 26.03
N THR A 273 14.78 -0.07 26.02
CA THR A 273 15.27 -0.75 27.22
C THR A 273 16.70 -0.42 27.59
N ASP A 274 17.42 0.40 26.80
CA ASP A 274 18.81 0.74 27.10
C ASP A 274 19.27 2.07 26.44
N LYS A 275 20.55 2.37 26.62
CA LYS A 275 21.20 3.59 26.13
C LYS A 275 21.22 3.73 24.62
N LEU A 276 21.03 2.64 23.85
CA LEU A 276 21.06 2.63 22.40
C LEU A 276 19.72 3.14 21.82
N TYR A 277 18.65 3.04 22.59
CA TYR A 277 17.32 3.55 22.26
C TYR A 277 16.88 4.53 23.34
N PRO A 278 17.46 5.74 23.39
CA PRO A 278 17.02 6.73 24.35
C PRO A 278 15.53 7.01 24.09
N LEU A 279 14.76 7.00 25.18
CA LEU A 279 13.35 7.37 25.12
C LEU A 279 13.26 8.79 24.57
N MET A 280 12.82 8.91 23.32
CA MET A 280 12.46 10.20 22.78
C MET A 280 11.05 10.54 23.25
N LYS A 281 10.87 11.74 23.75
CA LYS A 281 9.59 12.23 24.23
C LYS A 281 9.06 13.30 23.30
N VAL A 282 7.76 13.36 23.22
CA VAL A 282 7.03 14.34 22.42
C VAL A 282 6.08 15.11 23.33
N ASP A 283 6.05 16.42 23.20
CA ASP A 283 5.05 17.26 23.82
C ASP A 283 3.96 17.64 22.82
N MET A 284 2.76 17.08 22.99
CA MET A 284 1.61 17.30 22.13
C MET A 284 0.80 18.54 22.52
N THR A 285 1.21 19.25 23.57
CA THR A 285 0.46 20.47 24.01
C THR A 285 0.74 21.69 23.16
N CYS A 286 1.71 21.60 22.26
CA CYS A 286 2.00 22.66 21.31
C CYS A 286 1.10 22.48 20.10
N SER A 287 0.15 23.39 19.92
CA SER A 287 -0.83 23.34 18.84
C SER A 287 -0.18 23.08 17.48
N ASN A 288 -0.46 21.92 16.90
CA ASN A 288 -0.06 21.51 15.54
C ASN A 288 1.46 21.39 15.27
N THR A 289 2.32 21.42 16.27
CA THR A 289 3.75 21.23 16.08
C THR A 289 4.23 20.15 17.03
N TYR A 290 4.81 19.08 16.47
CA TYR A 290 5.55 18.13 17.26
C TYR A 290 6.87 18.77 17.66
N THR A 291 7.11 18.86 18.95
CA THR A 291 8.42 19.23 19.45
C THR A 291 9.12 17.99 19.92
N ALA A 292 10.15 17.57 19.21
CA ALA A 292 10.95 16.41 19.55
C ALA A 292 12.15 16.78 20.39
N TRP A 293 12.46 15.96 21.34
CA TRP A 293 13.62 16.13 22.19
C TRP A 293 14.82 15.32 21.69
N LYS A 294 16.00 15.95 21.66
CA LYS A 294 17.28 15.31 21.33
C LYS A 294 17.98 14.91 22.62
N SER A 295 18.33 13.63 22.76
CA SER A 295 19.10 13.12 23.89
C SER A 295 20.38 13.95 24.13
N GLY A 296 20.55 14.48 25.35
CA GLY A 296 21.76 15.21 25.77
C GLY A 296 21.59 16.71 25.95
N THR A 297 20.49 17.31 25.58
CA THR A 297 20.17 18.71 25.94
C THR A 297 18.91 18.74 26.77
N GLN A 298 19.03 18.57 28.08
CA GLN A 298 17.95 18.94 28.99
C GLN A 298 17.91 20.45 29.05
N ALA A 299 16.92 21.02 28.43
CA ALA A 299 16.50 22.34 28.82
C ALA A 299 15.46 22.18 29.93
N ALA A 300 15.68 22.80 31.03
CA ALA A 300 14.78 22.78 32.16
C ALA A 300 13.55 23.65 31.84
N ASP A 301 12.39 23.06 32.07
CA ASP A 301 11.07 23.66 32.31
C ASP A 301 10.55 24.85 31.49
N GLY A 302 9.36 24.68 30.99
CA GLY A 302 8.36 25.77 30.85
C GLY A 302 8.51 26.76 29.72
N THR A 303 9.37 26.58 28.75
CA THR A 303 9.42 27.45 27.58
C THR A 303 8.27 27.12 26.62
N PRO A 304 7.60 28.12 26.02
CA PRO A 304 6.56 27.89 25.06
C PRO A 304 7.10 27.15 23.84
N CYS A 305 6.24 26.38 23.19
CA CYS A 305 6.55 25.78 21.91
C CYS A 305 6.97 26.85 20.92
N ASP A 306 8.13 26.68 20.31
CA ASP A 306 8.61 27.55 19.26
C ASP A 306 8.08 27.05 17.91
N ASP A 307 7.36 27.89 17.18
CA ASP A 307 6.84 27.62 15.84
C ASP A 307 7.96 27.36 14.80
N GLY A 308 9.21 27.49 15.19
CA GLY A 308 10.39 27.30 14.35
C GLY A 308 10.98 25.88 14.36
N GLY A 309 10.36 24.89 15.00
CA GLY A 309 10.86 23.51 15.02
C GLY A 309 12.07 23.28 15.91
N THR A 310 12.35 24.16 16.85
CA THR A 310 13.40 24.00 17.84
C THR A 310 12.92 23.10 18.97
N ILE A 311 13.78 22.25 19.47
CA ILE A 311 13.49 21.37 20.59
C ILE A 311 13.34 22.20 21.84
N VAL A 312 12.19 22.07 22.45
CA VAL A 312 11.86 22.80 23.66
C VAL A 312 11.53 21.83 24.78
N ASN A 313 11.64 22.31 25.98
CA ASN A 313 11.40 21.63 27.24
C ASN A 313 10.14 20.79 27.25
N LEU A 314 10.31 19.55 27.62
CA LEU A 314 9.20 18.62 27.78
C LEU A 314 8.46 18.93 29.08
N LYS A 315 7.18 19.23 28.96
CA LYS A 315 6.29 19.33 30.11
C LYS A 315 6.09 17.95 30.75
N SER A 316 5.55 17.94 31.95
CA SER A 316 5.19 16.69 32.66
C SER A 316 4.19 15.81 31.89
N SER A 317 3.50 16.38 30.89
CA SER A 317 2.61 15.70 29.95
C SER A 317 3.32 14.99 28.79
N ALA A 318 4.64 15.14 28.65
CA ALA A 318 5.38 14.50 27.57
C ALA A 318 5.29 12.99 27.64
N ARG A 319 4.98 12.38 26.50
CA ARG A 319 4.88 10.93 26.32
C ARG A 319 6.06 10.37 25.51
N ASN A 320 6.25 9.06 25.52
CA ASN A 320 7.20 8.42 24.63
C ASN A 320 6.76 8.58 23.16
N MET A 321 7.73 8.61 22.24
CA MET A 321 7.44 8.69 20.82
C MET A 321 6.79 7.40 20.31
N THR A 322 5.88 7.58 19.41
CA THR A 322 5.34 6.50 18.56
C THR A 322 6.17 6.36 17.30
N TRP A 323 5.94 5.30 16.54
CA TRP A 323 6.53 5.16 15.21
C TRP A 323 6.10 6.30 14.26
N TRP A 324 4.85 6.74 14.36
CA TRP A 324 4.37 7.86 13.54
C TRP A 324 4.99 9.20 13.92
N ASP A 325 5.28 9.42 15.19
CA ASP A 325 6.05 10.60 15.60
C ASP A 325 7.44 10.60 14.98
N LEU A 326 8.11 9.45 14.93
CA LEU A 326 9.40 9.30 14.26
C LEU A 326 9.30 9.61 12.76
N ALA A 327 8.21 9.18 12.10
CA ALA A 327 7.94 9.47 10.71
C ALA A 327 7.83 10.96 10.46
N TYR A 328 7.01 11.62 11.24
CA TYR A 328 6.78 13.05 11.16
C TYR A 328 8.08 13.84 11.37
N LEU A 329 8.85 13.51 12.40
CA LEU A 329 10.10 14.18 12.69
C LEU A 329 11.16 13.98 11.61
N GLY A 330 11.29 12.78 11.09
CA GLY A 330 12.18 12.50 9.98
C GLY A 330 11.85 13.37 8.76
N ASN A 331 10.57 13.63 8.52
CA ASN A 331 10.11 14.50 7.44
C ASN A 331 10.37 15.99 7.71
N MET A 332 10.12 16.45 8.93
CA MET A 332 10.41 17.83 9.35
C MET A 332 11.88 18.17 9.16
N VAL A 333 12.78 17.24 9.45
CA VAL A 333 14.23 17.43 9.31
C VAL A 333 14.66 17.49 7.86
N GLN A 334 14.02 16.78 6.95
CA GLN A 334 14.30 16.89 5.51
C GLN A 334 14.01 18.28 4.96
N ASN A 335 13.07 18.99 5.55
CA ASN A 335 12.69 20.33 5.12
C ASN A 335 13.59 21.45 5.67
N GLY A 336 14.76 21.14 6.23
CA GLY A 336 15.81 22.10 6.59
C GLY A 336 15.84 22.49 8.07
N THR A 337 15.06 21.83 8.92
CA THR A 337 15.19 21.98 10.36
C THR A 337 16.35 21.12 10.87
N THR A 338 17.33 21.76 11.44
CA THR A 338 18.58 21.12 11.85
C THR A 338 18.39 20.23 13.09
N GLY A 339 18.80 18.98 13.00
CA GLY A 339 19.12 18.22 14.20
C GLY A 339 18.67 16.76 14.29
N PHE A 340 17.78 16.29 13.47
CA PHE A 340 17.38 14.88 13.41
C PHE A 340 17.79 14.28 12.07
N GLY A 341 18.43 13.13 12.12
CA GLY A 341 18.73 12.35 10.92
C GLY A 341 17.50 11.61 10.40
N SER A 342 17.67 10.89 9.31
CA SER A 342 16.61 10.12 8.71
C SER A 342 16.10 9.04 9.68
N GLN A 343 14.82 8.90 9.66
CA GLN A 343 14.06 7.94 10.41
C GLN A 343 14.21 6.53 9.82
N SER A 344 14.28 5.54 10.72
CA SER A 344 14.17 4.13 10.36
C SER A 344 12.99 3.52 11.10
N ASN A 345 11.88 3.30 10.39
CA ASN A 345 10.71 2.59 10.90
C ASN A 345 10.59 1.24 10.20
N PHE A 346 10.08 0.23 10.90
CA PHE A 346 9.84 -1.05 10.27
C PHE A 346 8.61 -0.98 9.35
N ARG A 347 8.62 -1.77 8.29
CA ARG A 347 7.50 -2.00 7.39
C ARG A 347 6.67 -3.18 7.87
N MET A 348 5.39 -3.21 7.57
CA MET A 348 4.56 -4.34 7.96
C MET A 348 4.97 -5.61 7.22
N MET A 349 5.03 -5.57 5.90
CA MET A 349 5.42 -6.73 5.08
C MET A 349 6.43 -6.34 4.00
N VAL A 350 7.49 -7.11 3.85
CA VAL A 350 8.46 -6.96 2.75
C VAL A 350 8.75 -8.32 2.14
N PHE A 351 8.57 -8.42 0.83
CA PHE A 351 8.80 -9.64 0.08
C PHE A 351 9.66 -9.33 -1.15
N ASN A 352 10.87 -9.87 -1.17
CA ASN A 352 11.77 -9.68 -2.30
C ASN A 352 11.88 -10.99 -3.09
N TYR A 353 11.58 -10.92 -4.38
CA TYR A 353 11.61 -12.07 -5.29
C TYR A 353 10.68 -13.20 -4.84
N ALA A 354 9.49 -13.18 -5.36
CA ALA A 354 8.55 -14.27 -5.12
C ALA A 354 7.93 -14.78 -6.43
N LYS A 355 7.50 -16.03 -6.40
CA LYS A 355 6.62 -16.62 -7.40
C LYS A 355 5.37 -17.16 -6.71
N ASN A 356 4.19 -16.68 -7.13
CA ASN A 356 2.90 -16.98 -6.49
C ASN A 356 2.85 -16.52 -5.01
N LEU A 357 2.83 -15.23 -4.80
CA LEU A 357 2.56 -14.63 -3.49
C LEU A 357 1.09 -14.20 -3.41
N THR A 358 0.41 -14.56 -2.33
CA THR A 358 -1.01 -14.21 -2.16
C THR A 358 -1.25 -13.52 -0.82
N LEU A 359 -1.94 -12.39 -0.88
CA LEU A 359 -2.56 -11.71 0.26
C LEU A 359 -4.07 -11.80 0.07
N TYR A 360 -4.78 -12.43 1.01
CA TYR A 360 -6.19 -12.74 0.80
C TYR A 360 -7.03 -12.50 2.05
N ARG A 361 -7.97 -11.57 1.95
CA ARG A 361 -9.00 -11.23 2.94
C ARG A 361 -8.49 -10.57 4.23
N VAL A 362 -7.22 -10.65 4.54
CA VAL A 362 -6.64 -10.12 5.78
C VAL A 362 -6.83 -8.61 5.90
N THR A 363 -7.02 -8.14 7.14
CA THR A 363 -7.08 -6.71 7.45
C THR A 363 -5.71 -6.23 7.93
N LEU A 364 -5.21 -5.12 7.38
CA LEU A 364 -3.91 -4.54 7.68
C LEU A 364 -4.11 -3.14 8.28
N ASN A 365 -3.69 -2.96 9.53
CA ASN A 365 -3.92 -1.73 10.27
C ASN A 365 -2.63 -1.09 10.75
N ASN A 366 -2.62 0.25 10.74
CA ASN A 366 -1.70 1.09 11.49
C ASN A 366 -0.22 0.77 11.28
N SER A 367 0.20 0.62 10.03
CA SER A 367 1.61 0.36 9.75
C SER A 367 2.50 1.49 10.30
N ALA A 368 3.65 1.12 10.81
CA ALA A 368 4.66 2.07 11.30
C ALA A 368 5.37 2.80 10.14
N ASN A 369 5.32 2.22 8.95
CA ASN A 369 5.83 2.72 7.68
C ASN A 369 4.98 2.07 6.59
N PHE A 370 5.49 1.78 5.40
CA PHE A 370 4.75 1.09 4.33
C PHE A 370 4.13 -0.23 4.83
N HIS A 371 2.91 -0.54 4.38
CA HIS A 371 2.27 -1.80 4.74
C HIS A 371 2.87 -2.98 3.96
N VAL A 372 2.80 -2.97 2.64
CA VAL A 372 3.22 -4.11 1.83
C VAL A 372 4.13 -3.66 0.69
N VAL A 373 5.36 -4.13 0.70
CA VAL A 373 6.39 -3.80 -0.29
C VAL A 373 6.90 -5.09 -0.94
N PRO A 374 6.25 -5.57 -2.01
CA PRO A 374 6.71 -6.69 -2.79
C PRO A 374 7.57 -6.21 -3.95
N SER A 375 8.73 -6.79 -4.16
CA SER A 375 9.67 -6.41 -5.22
C SER A 375 10.10 -7.62 -6.06
N GLY A 376 10.03 -7.51 -7.39
CA GLY A 376 10.44 -8.58 -8.30
C GLY A 376 9.58 -9.84 -8.18
N VAL A 377 8.25 -9.68 -8.11
CA VAL A 377 7.30 -10.77 -7.89
C VAL A 377 6.61 -11.17 -9.19
N ASP A 378 6.67 -12.46 -9.54
CA ASP A 378 5.89 -13.07 -10.60
C ASP A 378 4.66 -13.77 -10.01
N GLY A 379 3.48 -13.20 -10.21
CA GLY A 379 2.25 -13.74 -9.66
C GLY A 379 1.95 -13.25 -8.26
N LEU A 380 1.75 -11.95 -8.11
CA LEU A 380 1.21 -11.36 -6.89
C LEU A 380 -0.30 -11.24 -7.00
N THR A 381 -1.01 -11.80 -6.03
CA THR A 381 -2.47 -11.65 -5.90
C THR A 381 -2.81 -11.01 -4.56
N VAL A 382 -3.46 -9.84 -4.62
CA VAL A 382 -3.99 -9.13 -3.46
C VAL A 382 -5.50 -9.04 -3.65
N TRP A 383 -6.27 -9.75 -2.83
CA TRP A 383 -7.69 -9.93 -3.06
C TRP A 383 -8.51 -9.83 -1.76
N GLY A 384 -9.48 -8.94 -1.74
CA GLY A 384 -10.36 -8.74 -0.60
C GLY A 384 -9.66 -8.24 0.67
N VAL A 385 -8.48 -7.65 0.53
CA VAL A 385 -7.70 -7.11 1.63
C VAL A 385 -8.25 -5.74 2.04
N LYS A 386 -8.25 -5.50 3.34
CA LYS A 386 -8.65 -4.21 3.92
C LYS A 386 -7.43 -3.54 4.53
N VAL A 387 -7.16 -2.29 4.19
CA VAL A 387 -6.08 -1.49 4.80
C VAL A 387 -6.70 -0.26 5.44
N GLN A 388 -6.44 -0.06 6.72
CA GLN A 388 -6.92 1.12 7.44
C GLN A 388 -5.80 1.72 8.32
N THR A 389 -5.34 2.90 7.95
CA THR A 389 -4.37 3.67 8.70
C THR A 389 -4.71 5.16 8.59
N PRO A 390 -5.13 5.78 9.68
CA PRO A 390 -5.32 5.21 11.01
C PRO A 390 -6.60 4.38 11.13
N SER A 391 -6.56 3.37 11.98
CA SER A 391 -7.77 2.68 12.42
C SER A 391 -8.40 3.36 13.63
N LEU A 392 -9.64 2.98 13.96
CA LEU A 392 -10.31 3.48 15.17
C LEU A 392 -9.48 3.23 16.45
N ALA A 393 -8.70 2.17 16.51
CA ALA A 393 -7.82 1.88 17.65
C ALA A 393 -6.78 2.97 17.89
N ALA A 394 -6.32 3.68 16.85
CA ALA A 394 -5.38 4.78 16.99
C ALA A 394 -5.99 5.98 17.74
N PHE A 395 -7.29 6.17 17.64
CA PHE A 395 -8.00 7.26 18.32
C PHE A 395 -8.46 6.89 19.74
N ALA A 396 -8.52 5.60 20.07
CA ALA A 396 -9.14 5.07 21.29
C ALA A 396 -8.18 4.97 22.48
N ASN A 397 -7.21 5.83 22.63
CA ASN A 397 -6.24 5.82 23.73
C ASN A 397 -5.32 4.58 23.79
N PRO A 398 -4.47 4.41 22.81
CA PRO A 398 -3.53 3.28 22.75
C PRO A 398 -2.46 3.30 23.85
N ALA A 399 -2.22 4.43 24.50
CA ALA A 399 -1.25 4.53 25.61
C ALA A 399 -1.81 4.00 26.93
N GLY A 400 -3.09 3.72 27.03
CA GLY A 400 -3.72 3.19 28.26
C GLY A 400 -3.76 4.15 29.45
N ASN A 401 -3.48 5.45 29.23
CA ASN A 401 -3.44 6.48 30.25
C ASN A 401 -4.71 7.36 30.32
N GLY A 402 -5.74 7.02 29.57
CA GLY A 402 -7.02 7.75 29.53
C GLY A 402 -7.07 8.90 28.51
N ASN A 403 -5.95 9.29 27.89
CA ASN A 403 -5.91 10.35 26.91
C ASN A 403 -5.68 9.79 25.50
N PRO A 404 -6.49 10.14 24.50
CA PRO A 404 -6.20 9.77 23.12
C PRO A 404 -4.87 10.41 22.71
N LEU A 405 -4.01 9.64 22.02
CA LEU A 405 -2.77 10.18 21.47
C LEU A 405 -3.05 11.12 20.30
N TYR A 406 -4.08 10.81 19.55
CA TYR A 406 -4.50 11.56 18.39
C TYR A 406 -5.99 11.90 18.51
N THR A 407 -6.34 13.12 18.15
CA THR A 407 -7.72 13.53 17.96
C THR A 407 -7.96 13.68 16.46
N GLY A 408 -9.18 13.52 16.00
CA GLY A 408 -9.51 13.63 14.58
C GLY A 408 -9.14 14.96 13.95
N GLU A 409 -8.96 16.01 14.76
CA GLU A 409 -8.56 17.36 14.30
C GLU A 409 -7.04 17.47 14.03
N VAL A 410 -6.24 16.57 14.59
CA VAL A 410 -4.77 16.60 14.50
C VAL A 410 -4.27 15.60 13.46
N PHE A 411 -5.14 14.71 13.01
CA PHE A 411 -4.76 13.61 12.14
C PHE A 411 -4.77 14.06 10.66
N ASN A 412 -3.61 13.99 10.01
CA ASN A 412 -3.43 14.30 8.60
C ASN A 412 -2.31 13.43 8.02
N GLU A 413 -2.07 13.51 6.72
CA GLU A 413 -1.02 12.79 6.00
C GLU A 413 0.37 12.96 6.61
N ASP A 414 0.67 14.14 7.16
CA ASP A 414 1.95 14.42 7.79
C ASP A 414 2.16 13.59 9.06
N ASN A 415 1.08 13.29 9.79
CA ASN A 415 1.14 12.55 11.05
C ASN A 415 1.28 11.04 10.85
N VAL A 416 0.85 10.52 9.68
CA VAL A 416 0.96 9.10 9.31
C VAL A 416 1.74 8.91 8.02
N LYS A 417 2.74 9.72 7.84
CA LYS A 417 3.55 9.76 6.63
C LYS A 417 4.22 8.44 6.30
N ASN A 418 4.32 8.17 5.00
CA ASN A 418 4.89 6.94 4.46
C ASN A 418 4.20 5.67 4.98
N THR A 419 2.89 5.74 5.09
CA THR A 419 2.07 4.56 5.37
C THR A 419 1.41 4.01 4.10
N ASP A 420 2.16 4.07 2.97
CA ASP A 420 1.75 3.51 1.69
C ASP A 420 1.17 2.10 1.90
N ALA A 421 -0.01 1.82 1.34
CA ALA A 421 -0.62 0.52 1.55
C ALA A 421 0.05 -0.57 0.73
N PHE A 422 0.24 -0.34 -0.56
CA PHE A 422 0.89 -1.31 -1.45
C PHE A 422 1.86 -0.64 -2.40
N ASP A 423 3.13 -1.02 -2.31
CA ASP A 423 4.21 -0.59 -3.18
C ASP A 423 4.76 -1.75 -4.02
N PRO A 424 3.95 -2.33 -4.94
CA PRO A 424 4.44 -3.38 -5.82
C PRO A 424 5.50 -2.83 -6.77
N GLY A 425 6.69 -3.41 -6.71
CA GLY A 425 7.84 -2.92 -7.45
C GLY A 425 8.61 -4.00 -8.21
N SER A 426 9.44 -3.52 -9.15
CA SER A 426 10.46 -4.34 -9.80
C SER A 426 11.75 -4.33 -8.98
N SER A 427 12.67 -5.21 -9.33
CA SER A 427 13.99 -5.33 -8.69
C SER A 427 15.06 -5.73 -9.69
N SER A 428 16.30 -5.77 -9.28
CA SER A 428 17.38 -6.31 -10.09
C SER A 428 17.16 -7.80 -10.36
N LYS A 429 17.72 -8.32 -11.44
CA LYS A 429 17.73 -9.76 -11.69
C LYS A 429 18.50 -10.49 -10.58
N ALA A 430 17.91 -11.53 -10.03
CA ALA A 430 18.55 -12.42 -9.05
C ALA A 430 18.78 -13.79 -9.69
N THR A 431 20.01 -14.27 -9.64
CA THR A 431 20.38 -15.55 -10.24
C THR A 431 20.79 -16.55 -9.18
N SER A 432 20.22 -17.77 -9.26
CA SER A 432 20.60 -18.88 -8.38
C SER A 432 20.49 -18.59 -6.88
N SER A 433 19.49 -17.79 -6.48
CA SER A 433 19.23 -17.47 -5.08
C SER A 433 18.65 -18.66 -4.33
N ALA A 434 19.10 -18.88 -3.10
CA ALA A 434 18.47 -19.88 -2.23
C ALA A 434 17.07 -19.40 -1.81
N LEU A 435 16.10 -20.32 -1.80
CA LEU A 435 14.77 -20.01 -1.30
C LEU A 435 14.80 -19.79 0.20
N THR A 436 14.03 -18.83 0.67
CA THR A 436 13.81 -18.65 2.11
C THR A 436 12.95 -19.79 2.65
N THR A 437 13.42 -20.39 3.71
CA THR A 437 12.86 -21.59 4.30
C THR A 437 12.59 -21.41 5.80
N GLY A 438 12.25 -20.21 6.20
CA GLY A 438 12.07 -19.81 7.59
C GLY A 438 13.29 -19.09 8.17
N SER A 439 13.44 -19.11 9.48
CA SER A 439 14.54 -18.46 10.18
C SER A 439 15.90 -19.14 9.96
N SER A 440 15.89 -20.36 9.42
CA SER A 440 17.11 -21.07 9.03
C SER A 440 17.20 -21.18 7.51
N THR A 441 18.35 -20.84 6.96
CA THR A 441 18.65 -21.10 5.54
C THR A 441 18.71 -22.60 5.29
N ARG A 442 17.64 -23.17 4.74
CA ARG A 442 17.72 -24.49 4.15
C ARG A 442 18.33 -24.35 2.76
N SER A 443 19.41 -25.01 2.51
CA SER A 443 20.14 -24.97 1.23
C SER A 443 19.42 -25.70 0.08
N ALA A 444 18.09 -25.78 0.11
CA ALA A 444 17.39 -26.80 -0.61
C ALA A 444 17.13 -26.46 -2.09
N ALA A 445 16.54 -25.33 -2.42
CA ALA A 445 16.26 -24.98 -3.80
C ALA A 445 16.91 -23.66 -4.18
N LYS A 446 17.40 -23.59 -5.40
CA LYS A 446 17.87 -22.34 -5.98
C LYS A 446 16.93 -21.91 -7.09
N MET A 447 16.64 -20.65 -7.12
CA MET A 447 15.77 -20.06 -8.09
C MET A 447 16.41 -18.83 -8.71
N SER A 448 16.12 -18.59 -9.96
CA SER A 448 16.44 -17.35 -10.63
C SER A 448 15.17 -16.55 -10.82
N PHE A 449 15.25 -15.27 -10.50
CA PHE A 449 14.16 -14.31 -10.72
C PHE A 449 14.62 -13.28 -11.74
N ASP A 450 13.80 -12.97 -12.70
CA ASP A 450 14.11 -11.97 -13.72
C ASP A 450 13.97 -10.53 -13.20
N GLY A 451 13.40 -10.36 -12.01
CA GLY A 451 13.26 -9.07 -11.34
C GLY A 451 12.06 -8.25 -11.78
N TYR A 452 11.32 -8.66 -12.80
CA TYR A 452 10.09 -7.98 -13.19
C TYR A 452 8.99 -8.17 -12.18
N LEU A 453 8.16 -7.14 -12.01
CA LEU A 453 6.82 -7.33 -11.47
C LEU A 453 5.91 -7.70 -12.64
N LYS A 454 5.27 -8.85 -12.57
CA LYS A 454 4.37 -9.37 -13.60
C LYS A 454 3.34 -10.32 -13.01
N ASN A 455 2.28 -10.58 -13.77
CA ASN A 455 1.16 -11.41 -13.31
C ASN A 455 0.56 -10.93 -11.97
N PHE A 456 0.29 -9.63 -11.90
CA PHE A 456 -0.24 -8.96 -10.72
C PHE A 456 -1.75 -8.80 -10.78
N VAL A 457 -2.43 -9.08 -9.68
CA VAL A 457 -3.86 -8.81 -9.48
C VAL A 457 -4.06 -8.11 -8.16
N PHE A 458 -4.69 -6.95 -8.20
CA PHE A 458 -5.13 -6.18 -7.04
C PHE A 458 -6.63 -5.95 -7.16
N ALA A 459 -7.43 -6.77 -6.47
CA ALA A 459 -8.87 -6.79 -6.71
C ALA A 459 -9.69 -6.88 -5.42
N TYR A 460 -10.86 -6.20 -5.43
CA TYR A 460 -11.84 -6.21 -4.35
C TYR A 460 -11.28 -5.75 -3.00
N ASN A 461 -10.33 -4.82 -3.00
CA ASN A 461 -9.71 -4.31 -1.79
C ASN A 461 -10.39 -3.03 -1.31
N TYR A 462 -10.29 -2.78 -0.01
CA TYR A 462 -10.69 -1.53 0.64
C TYR A 462 -9.44 -0.89 1.22
N VAL A 463 -9.10 0.31 0.79
CA VAL A 463 -7.84 0.95 1.18
C VAL A 463 -8.08 2.37 1.63
N SER A 464 -7.59 2.67 2.83
CA SER A 464 -7.51 4.02 3.42
C SER A 464 -6.20 4.14 4.17
N THR A 465 -5.33 5.06 3.77
CA THR A 465 -3.99 5.22 4.36
C THR A 465 -3.53 6.67 4.34
N GLY A 466 -2.39 6.97 4.90
CA GLY A 466 -1.83 8.33 4.95
C GLY A 466 -0.81 8.63 3.85
N ASP A 467 -0.69 7.79 2.82
CA ASP A 467 0.17 8.00 1.66
C ASP A 467 -0.42 7.24 0.45
N ASP A 468 0.38 6.71 -0.50
CA ASP A 468 -0.12 5.99 -1.67
C ASP A 468 -0.99 4.78 -1.26
N ASP A 469 -2.24 4.70 -1.73
CA ASP A 469 -3.08 3.52 -1.50
C ASP A 469 -2.57 2.31 -2.28
N MET A 470 -2.11 2.53 -3.51
CA MET A 470 -1.34 1.57 -4.28
C MET A 470 -0.44 2.30 -5.28
N ALA A 471 0.86 1.99 -5.29
CA ALA A 471 1.80 2.64 -6.18
C ALA A 471 2.78 1.68 -6.87
N PHE A 472 2.70 1.60 -8.18
CA PHE A 472 3.67 0.84 -8.97
C PHE A 472 5.05 1.52 -8.94
N LYS A 473 6.08 0.82 -8.45
CA LYS A 473 7.46 1.30 -8.36
C LYS A 473 8.33 0.61 -9.40
N GLY A 474 8.50 1.26 -10.56
CA GLY A 474 9.23 0.73 -11.71
C GLY A 474 10.75 0.67 -11.56
N SER A 475 11.29 0.87 -10.38
CA SER A 475 12.65 0.58 -9.93
C SER A 475 12.81 1.01 -8.47
N GLN A 476 13.68 0.34 -7.73
CA GLN A 476 14.10 0.79 -6.40
C GLN A 476 15.27 1.78 -6.44
N ASN A 477 15.86 2.01 -7.62
CA ASN A 477 16.92 2.98 -7.83
C ASN A 477 16.36 4.25 -8.47
N PRO A 478 16.09 5.32 -7.73
CA PRO A 478 15.56 6.57 -8.26
C PRO A 478 16.65 7.40 -8.96
N SER A 479 17.23 6.87 -10.01
CA SER A 479 18.31 7.49 -10.79
C SER A 479 18.39 6.86 -12.17
N PRO A 480 19.10 7.48 -13.14
CA PRO A 480 19.36 6.91 -14.45
C PRO A 480 20.00 5.52 -14.42
N SER A 481 20.72 5.18 -13.36
CA SER A 481 21.26 3.83 -13.15
C SER A 481 20.18 2.74 -13.03
N GLY A 482 18.92 3.10 -12.81
CA GLY A 482 17.78 2.20 -12.87
C GLY A 482 17.34 1.86 -14.29
N SER A 483 17.76 2.60 -15.30
CA SER A 483 17.46 2.29 -16.69
C SER A 483 18.10 0.96 -17.10
N GLY A 484 17.33 0.14 -17.84
CA GLY A 484 17.79 -1.21 -18.21
C GLY A 484 17.66 -2.27 -17.11
N LEU A 485 17.22 -1.89 -15.90
CA LEU A 485 16.76 -2.86 -14.91
C LEU A 485 15.39 -3.44 -15.29
N PRO A 486 15.04 -4.61 -14.78
CA PRO A 486 13.69 -5.12 -14.93
C PRO A 486 12.64 -4.14 -14.39
N GLY A 487 11.61 -3.90 -15.19
CA GLY A 487 10.53 -2.98 -14.88
C GLY A 487 9.24 -3.68 -14.44
N ILE A 488 8.13 -3.01 -14.69
CA ILE A 488 6.78 -3.53 -14.54
C ILE A 488 6.19 -3.68 -15.94
N ASP A 489 5.79 -4.88 -16.32
CA ASP A 489 5.28 -5.14 -17.66
C ASP A 489 4.16 -6.20 -17.65
N GLY A 490 2.94 -5.74 -17.92
CA GLY A 490 1.74 -6.57 -17.94
C GLY A 490 1.66 -7.54 -19.13
N ASN A 491 2.47 -7.35 -20.18
CA ASN A 491 2.49 -8.27 -21.31
C ASN A 491 3.59 -9.32 -21.22
N ARG A 492 4.38 -9.27 -20.14
CA ARG A 492 5.50 -10.20 -19.97
C ARG A 492 5.04 -11.52 -19.34
N ASP A 493 5.27 -12.61 -20.05
CA ASP A 493 5.01 -13.98 -19.57
C ASP A 493 3.62 -14.14 -18.92
N VAL A 494 2.58 -13.59 -19.59
CA VAL A 494 1.20 -13.65 -19.09
C VAL A 494 0.77 -15.09 -18.92
N ARG A 495 0.28 -15.45 -17.74
CA ARG A 495 -0.16 -16.81 -17.43
C ARG A 495 -1.44 -17.15 -18.17
N SER A 496 -1.58 -18.41 -18.51
CA SER A 496 -2.74 -18.93 -19.26
C SER A 496 -4.07 -18.87 -18.47
N ASP A 497 -4.02 -18.70 -17.16
CA ASP A 497 -5.19 -18.53 -16.29
C ASP A 497 -5.63 -17.06 -16.15
N ARG A 498 -5.01 -16.15 -16.88
CA ARG A 498 -5.26 -14.70 -16.81
C ARG A 498 -5.48 -14.12 -18.20
N LYS A 499 -6.38 -13.14 -18.27
CA LYS A 499 -6.59 -12.35 -19.49
C LYS A 499 -5.53 -11.26 -19.62
N HIS A 500 -5.18 -10.64 -18.50
CA HIS A 500 -4.22 -9.55 -18.41
C HIS A 500 -3.15 -9.87 -17.37
N GLY A 501 -1.91 -9.48 -17.64
CA GLY A 501 -0.81 -9.73 -16.72
C GLY A 501 -0.72 -8.75 -15.55
N MET A 502 -1.31 -7.54 -15.67
CA MET A 502 -1.33 -6.53 -14.62
C MET A 502 -2.73 -5.94 -14.52
N VAL A 503 -3.41 -6.17 -13.40
CA VAL A 503 -4.80 -5.75 -13.19
C VAL A 503 -4.99 -5.11 -11.82
N VAL A 504 -5.67 -3.96 -11.82
CA VAL A 504 -6.16 -3.27 -10.62
C VAL A 504 -7.65 -3.03 -10.80
N ALA A 505 -8.51 -3.82 -10.14
CA ALA A 505 -9.93 -3.81 -10.44
C ALA A 505 -10.81 -3.97 -9.19
N HIS A 506 -12.02 -3.38 -9.24
CA HIS A 506 -13.06 -3.50 -8.21
C HIS A 506 -12.60 -3.08 -6.81
N ASN A 507 -11.73 -2.07 -6.71
CA ASN A 507 -11.25 -1.59 -5.43
C ASN A 507 -12.01 -0.35 -4.97
N HIS A 508 -12.17 -0.21 -3.66
CA HIS A 508 -12.63 1.00 -3.00
C HIS A 508 -11.47 1.69 -2.32
N ILE A 509 -11.19 2.89 -2.78
CA ILE A 509 -10.11 3.74 -2.31
C ILE A 509 -10.73 4.90 -1.55
N TYR A 510 -10.24 5.12 -0.33
CA TYR A 510 -10.68 6.19 0.55
C TYR A 510 -9.57 7.23 0.73
N TYR A 511 -9.35 7.69 1.96
CA TYR A 511 -8.28 8.64 2.23
C TYR A 511 -6.92 8.07 1.87
N GLY A 512 -6.11 8.87 1.18
CA GLY A 512 -4.78 8.52 0.70
C GLY A 512 -4.48 9.13 -0.67
N HIS A 513 -3.36 8.71 -1.27
CA HIS A 513 -2.90 9.24 -2.55
C HIS A 513 -3.32 8.37 -3.75
N GLY A 514 -4.43 7.66 -3.64
CA GLY A 514 -5.07 6.94 -4.73
C GLY A 514 -4.26 5.80 -5.34
N ILE A 515 -4.57 5.51 -6.62
CA ILE A 515 -3.85 4.52 -7.41
C ILE A 515 -2.79 5.24 -8.24
N SER A 516 -1.53 4.95 -7.95
CA SER A 516 -0.36 5.67 -8.48
C SER A 516 0.53 4.79 -9.36
N VAL A 517 1.15 5.42 -10.35
CA VAL A 517 2.36 4.94 -11.04
C VAL A 517 3.51 5.85 -10.66
N GLY A 518 4.57 5.30 -10.11
CA GLY A 518 5.76 6.07 -9.70
C GLY A 518 5.81 6.40 -8.20
N SER A 519 6.69 7.32 -7.81
CA SER A 519 7.53 8.21 -8.65
C SER A 519 8.73 7.54 -9.35
N GLU A 520 9.10 6.35 -8.95
CA GLU A 520 10.16 5.55 -9.57
C GLU A 520 9.63 4.90 -10.84
N THR A 521 10.03 5.42 -12.03
CA THR A 521 9.61 4.91 -13.33
C THR A 521 10.78 4.56 -14.23
N ASN A 522 12.01 4.67 -13.73
CA ASN A 522 13.22 4.56 -14.51
C ASN A 522 13.52 3.18 -15.11
N ALA A 523 12.89 2.12 -14.64
CA ALA A 523 12.96 0.80 -15.27
C ALA A 523 11.76 0.49 -16.20
N GLY A 524 10.84 1.43 -16.34
CA GLY A 524 9.62 1.29 -17.13
C GLY A 524 8.44 0.72 -16.36
N VAL A 525 7.24 1.25 -16.65
CA VAL A 525 5.96 0.77 -16.11
C VAL A 525 4.96 0.73 -17.27
N THR A 526 4.61 -0.48 -17.72
CA THR A 526 3.88 -0.66 -18.96
C THR A 526 2.81 -1.74 -18.91
N ASN A 527 1.80 -1.62 -19.77
CA ASN A 527 0.79 -2.66 -20.00
C ASN A 527 -0.07 -2.95 -18.75
N ILE A 528 -0.78 -1.95 -18.24
CA ILE A 528 -1.57 -2.05 -17.01
C ILE A 528 -3.04 -1.79 -17.29
N GLU A 529 -3.91 -2.64 -16.77
CA GLU A 529 -5.37 -2.49 -16.76
C GLU A 529 -5.85 -2.04 -15.37
N VAL A 530 -6.55 -0.89 -15.33
CA VAL A 530 -7.12 -0.30 -14.11
C VAL A 530 -8.61 -0.05 -14.39
N TYR A 531 -9.49 -0.85 -13.80
CA TYR A 531 -10.91 -0.71 -14.12
C TYR A 531 -11.85 -0.99 -12.94
N ASP A 532 -13.07 -0.48 -13.03
CA ASP A 532 -14.14 -0.65 -12.04
C ASP A 532 -13.71 -0.28 -10.61
N ASN A 533 -12.92 0.79 -10.47
CA ASN A 533 -12.47 1.28 -9.16
C ASN A 533 -13.25 2.53 -8.74
N ALA A 534 -13.48 2.66 -7.44
CA ALA A 534 -14.13 3.82 -6.84
C ALA A 534 -13.21 4.53 -5.85
N PHE A 535 -13.18 5.85 -5.91
CA PHE A 535 -12.42 6.74 -5.02
C PHE A 535 -13.39 7.65 -4.29
N TRP A 536 -13.35 7.66 -2.96
CA TRP A 536 -14.24 8.48 -2.14
C TRP A 536 -13.45 9.19 -1.04
N ASP A 537 -13.44 10.52 -1.11
CA ASP A 537 -12.70 11.39 -0.19
C ASP A 537 -11.18 11.12 -0.18
N SER A 538 -10.63 10.63 -1.29
CA SER A 538 -9.19 10.45 -1.49
C SER A 538 -8.52 11.77 -1.84
N GLU A 539 -7.29 11.99 -1.41
CA GLU A 539 -6.54 13.17 -1.85
C GLU A 539 -6.26 13.11 -3.35
N GLU A 540 -5.74 12.01 -3.85
CA GLU A 540 -5.60 11.75 -5.27
C GLU A 540 -6.50 10.58 -5.69
N GLY A 541 -6.98 10.67 -6.93
CA GLY A 541 -7.66 9.57 -7.60
C GLY A 541 -6.66 8.74 -8.42
N LEU A 542 -6.59 8.98 -9.73
CA LEU A 542 -5.63 8.35 -10.63
C LEU A 542 -4.38 9.23 -10.76
N ARG A 543 -3.22 8.62 -10.56
CA ARG A 543 -1.98 9.36 -10.48
C ARG A 543 -0.87 8.72 -11.32
N ILE A 544 -0.14 9.54 -12.11
CA ILE A 544 1.15 9.20 -12.67
C ILE A 544 2.12 10.30 -12.26
N LYS A 545 3.15 9.95 -11.51
CA LYS A 545 4.14 10.88 -11.00
C LYS A 545 5.55 10.40 -11.32
N SER A 546 6.40 11.30 -11.81
CA SER A 546 7.82 11.04 -12.00
C SER A 546 8.61 12.34 -11.97
N ASP A 547 9.90 12.26 -12.11
CA ASP A 547 10.79 13.41 -12.27
C ASP A 547 12.02 12.99 -13.08
N TYR A 548 12.84 13.96 -13.48
CA TYR A 548 14.04 13.69 -14.29
C TYR A 548 15.16 12.97 -13.51
N ALA A 549 15.01 12.75 -12.20
CA ALA A 549 15.87 11.87 -11.41
C ALA A 549 15.40 10.42 -11.40
N ARG A 550 14.13 10.17 -11.75
CA ARG A 550 13.45 8.87 -11.68
C ARG A 550 12.72 8.54 -12.96
N GLY A 551 12.95 9.34 -14.00
CA GLY A 551 12.25 9.27 -15.27
C GLY A 551 12.41 7.94 -15.98
N GLY A 552 11.58 7.78 -16.98
CA GLY A 552 11.48 6.58 -17.80
C GLY A 552 10.12 6.51 -18.46
N GLU A 553 9.84 5.39 -19.08
CA GLU A 553 8.63 5.18 -19.84
C GLU A 553 7.47 4.73 -18.90
N VAL A 554 6.33 5.40 -19.06
CA VAL A 554 5.03 4.91 -18.58
C VAL A 554 4.11 4.85 -19.78
N SER A 555 3.74 3.64 -20.19
CA SER A 555 2.98 3.48 -21.44
C SER A 555 1.99 2.32 -21.39
N ASN A 556 1.01 2.39 -22.31
CA ASN A 556 -0.04 1.39 -22.44
C ASN A 556 -0.76 1.12 -21.10
N VAL A 557 -1.24 2.21 -20.48
CA VAL A 557 -2.01 2.16 -19.24
C VAL A 557 -3.46 2.48 -19.57
N HIS A 558 -4.34 1.55 -19.25
CA HIS A 558 -5.76 1.65 -19.54
C HIS A 558 -6.58 1.85 -18.27
N TYR A 559 -7.25 3.00 -18.19
CA TYR A 559 -8.20 3.31 -17.13
C TYR A 559 -9.61 3.19 -17.66
N LYS A 560 -10.47 2.40 -17.02
CA LYS A 560 -11.82 2.17 -17.49
C LYS A 560 -12.81 2.06 -16.34
N ASN A 561 -14.02 2.65 -16.52
CA ASN A 561 -15.11 2.56 -15.56
C ASN A 561 -14.68 3.01 -14.17
N ILE A 562 -14.37 4.28 -14.00
CA ILE A 562 -13.84 4.83 -12.74
C ILE A 562 -14.82 5.87 -12.18
N CYS A 563 -15.11 5.76 -10.90
CA CYS A 563 -15.86 6.75 -10.13
C CYS A 563 -14.95 7.46 -9.11
N ILE A 564 -14.89 8.80 -9.17
CA ILE A 564 -14.11 9.62 -8.24
C ILE A 564 -15.04 10.64 -7.61
N LYS A 565 -15.13 10.66 -6.29
CA LYS A 565 -15.97 11.58 -5.53
C LYS A 565 -15.17 12.30 -4.46
N ASN A 566 -15.26 13.65 -4.46
CA ASN A 566 -14.61 14.53 -3.47
C ASN A 566 -13.09 14.35 -3.40
N GLY A 567 -12.42 13.94 -4.48
CA GLY A 567 -10.97 13.90 -4.53
C GLY A 567 -10.38 15.31 -4.58
N LEU A 568 -9.27 15.55 -3.89
CA LEU A 568 -8.56 16.84 -4.00
C LEU A 568 -7.96 17.01 -5.41
N ASN A 569 -7.33 15.96 -5.92
CA ASN A 569 -6.79 15.85 -7.27
C ASN A 569 -7.35 14.58 -7.94
N ALA A 570 -8.47 14.71 -8.66
CA ALA A 570 -9.08 13.53 -9.29
C ALA A 570 -8.14 12.84 -10.29
N LEU A 571 -7.41 13.63 -11.09
CA LEU A 571 -6.40 13.15 -12.03
C LEU A 571 -5.12 13.97 -11.84
N LEU A 572 -4.02 13.30 -11.54
CA LEU A 572 -2.72 13.95 -11.31
C LEU A 572 -1.62 13.24 -12.10
N PHE A 573 -1.42 13.67 -13.36
CA PHE A 573 -0.37 13.15 -14.23
C PHE A 573 0.69 14.22 -14.41
N THR A 574 1.87 14.02 -13.77
CA THR A 574 2.93 15.03 -13.76
C THR A 574 4.33 14.42 -13.77
N PRO A 575 5.19 14.88 -14.69
CA PRO A 575 6.61 14.52 -14.71
C PRO A 575 7.49 15.42 -13.84
N TYR A 576 6.87 16.28 -13.00
CA TYR A 576 7.56 17.27 -12.16
C TYR A 576 7.33 17.02 -10.68
N TYR A 577 7.40 15.75 -10.25
CA TYR A 577 7.09 15.36 -8.87
C TYR A 577 8.09 15.92 -7.86
N SER A 578 9.36 15.98 -8.22
CA SER A 578 10.37 16.58 -7.35
C SER A 578 11.38 17.41 -8.15
N THR A 579 12.09 18.30 -7.44
CA THR A 579 13.15 19.14 -8.00
C THR A 579 14.55 18.58 -7.74
N LYS A 580 14.67 17.27 -7.49
CA LYS A 580 15.98 16.65 -7.24
C LYS A 580 16.87 16.82 -8.44
N ALA A 581 18.00 17.50 -8.24
CA ALA A 581 18.99 17.69 -9.28
C ALA A 581 19.61 16.36 -9.70
N ILE A 582 19.64 16.12 -11.00
CA ILE A 582 20.42 15.05 -11.59
C ILE A 582 21.79 15.62 -11.94
N LYS A 583 22.82 14.86 -11.70
CA LYS A 583 24.17 15.30 -12.00
C LYS A 583 24.65 14.84 -13.36
N ASP A 584 24.33 13.62 -13.78
CA ASP A 584 24.84 13.00 -14.99
C ASP A 584 23.75 12.16 -15.65
N ASP A 585 23.66 12.18 -16.99
CA ASP A 585 22.82 11.35 -17.84
C ASP A 585 21.35 11.19 -17.36
N PRO A 586 20.53 12.23 -17.47
CA PRO A 586 19.15 12.21 -16.98
C PRO A 586 18.28 11.28 -17.83
N LEU A 587 17.41 10.52 -17.15
CA LEU A 587 16.36 9.72 -17.78
C LEU A 587 15.05 10.50 -17.69
N PHE A 588 14.52 10.91 -18.84
CA PHE A 588 13.35 11.79 -18.88
C PHE A 588 12.03 11.01 -18.78
N PRO A 589 11.07 11.53 -18.01
CA PRO A 589 9.72 10.95 -17.96
C PRO A 589 9.05 11.03 -19.34
N ASN A 590 8.49 9.91 -19.79
CA ASN A 590 7.75 9.82 -21.03
C ASN A 590 6.44 9.06 -20.80
N PHE A 591 5.31 9.77 -20.84
CA PHE A 591 3.97 9.22 -20.56
C PHE A 591 3.17 9.20 -21.86
N HIS A 592 2.95 8.01 -22.42
CA HIS A 592 2.26 7.89 -23.70
C HIS A 592 1.41 6.61 -23.82
N ASP A 593 0.58 6.54 -24.84
CA ASP A 593 -0.36 5.44 -25.06
C ASP A 593 -1.25 5.16 -23.85
N ILE A 594 -1.70 6.24 -23.20
CA ILE A 594 -2.61 6.16 -22.07
C ILE A 594 -4.04 6.26 -22.57
N THR A 595 -4.91 5.39 -22.10
CA THR A 595 -6.31 5.39 -22.44
C THR A 595 -7.16 5.59 -21.18
N MET A 596 -8.16 6.45 -21.27
CA MET A 596 -9.13 6.69 -20.21
C MET A 596 -10.54 6.60 -20.78
N GLU A 597 -11.34 5.66 -20.28
CA GLU A 597 -12.68 5.39 -20.78
C GLU A 597 -13.71 5.30 -19.64
N ASN A 598 -14.83 6.02 -19.78
CA ASN A 598 -15.94 5.99 -18.82
C ASN A 598 -15.48 6.38 -17.39
N VAL A 599 -15.01 7.60 -17.22
CA VAL A 599 -14.60 8.15 -15.92
C VAL A 599 -15.55 9.26 -15.51
N ARG A 600 -16.09 9.18 -14.28
CA ARG A 600 -16.95 10.22 -13.73
C ARG A 600 -16.32 10.84 -12.48
N ILE A 601 -16.24 12.15 -12.49
CA ILE A 601 -15.66 12.97 -11.43
C ILE A 601 -16.79 13.77 -10.77
N GLN A 602 -16.92 13.63 -9.46
CA GLN A 602 -17.98 14.25 -8.67
C GLN A 602 -17.39 15.15 -7.56
N GLY A 603 -17.90 16.38 -7.48
CA GLY A 603 -17.42 17.36 -6.54
C GLY A 603 -16.30 18.26 -7.10
N LYS A 604 -15.92 19.24 -6.30
CA LYS A 604 -14.85 20.19 -6.63
C LYS A 604 -13.48 19.51 -6.51
N THR A 605 -12.66 19.62 -7.57
CA THR A 605 -11.37 18.93 -7.61
C THR A 605 -10.39 19.61 -8.57
N ALA A 606 -9.12 19.20 -8.50
CA ALA A 606 -8.12 19.54 -9.50
C ALA A 606 -7.89 18.37 -10.49
N VAL A 607 -7.62 18.74 -11.73
CA VAL A 607 -7.17 17.85 -12.80
C VAL A 607 -5.87 18.41 -13.37
N LYS A 608 -4.80 17.63 -13.30
CA LYS A 608 -3.49 18.02 -13.81
C LYS A 608 -3.01 17.00 -14.84
N LEU A 609 -2.81 17.44 -16.09
CA LEU A 609 -2.39 16.63 -17.22
C LEU A 609 -1.16 17.25 -17.86
N GLN A 610 0.03 16.74 -17.52
CA GLN A 610 1.29 17.34 -17.93
C GLN A 610 2.24 16.33 -18.58
N GLY A 611 2.80 16.71 -19.73
CA GLY A 611 3.98 16.08 -20.32
C GLY A 611 5.27 16.80 -19.93
N PHE A 612 6.41 16.28 -20.37
CA PHE A 612 7.72 16.79 -20.04
C PHE A 612 8.20 17.76 -21.12
N GLN A 613 8.48 19.00 -20.71
CA GLN A 613 8.85 20.08 -21.60
C GLN A 613 10.25 19.87 -22.23
N ALA A 614 10.42 20.35 -23.46
CA ALA A 614 11.71 20.41 -24.10
C ALA A 614 12.70 21.26 -23.31
N ASN A 615 13.95 20.85 -23.31
CA ASN A 615 15.06 21.54 -22.66
C ASN A 615 14.84 21.84 -21.17
N THR A 616 14.11 20.99 -20.47
CA THR A 616 13.90 21.10 -19.02
C THR A 616 15.24 21.05 -18.29
N GLY A 617 15.49 22.02 -17.42
CA GLY A 617 16.75 22.11 -16.67
C GLY A 617 17.99 22.40 -17.52
N GLY A 618 17.82 22.74 -18.80
CA GLY A 618 18.94 23.00 -19.72
C GLY A 618 19.64 21.76 -20.30
N PHE A 619 19.00 20.59 -20.19
CA PHE A 619 19.57 19.30 -20.64
C PHE A 619 19.46 19.06 -22.15
N GLY A 620 18.80 19.96 -22.90
CA GLY A 620 18.66 19.80 -24.36
C GLY A 620 17.74 18.64 -24.78
N ASN A 621 16.91 18.10 -23.84
CA ASN A 621 15.97 17.04 -24.14
C ASN A 621 14.89 17.50 -25.13
N PRO A 622 14.35 16.61 -25.98
CA PRO A 622 13.12 16.87 -26.72
C PRO A 622 11.92 17.02 -25.79
N GLN A 623 10.83 17.51 -26.32
CA GLN A 623 9.54 17.43 -25.64
C GLN A 623 9.06 15.97 -25.58
N TYR A 624 8.55 15.54 -24.42
CA TYR A 624 7.84 14.29 -24.23
C TYR A 624 6.41 14.60 -23.80
N PRO A 625 5.49 14.79 -24.75
CA PRO A 625 4.12 15.16 -24.42
C PRO A 625 3.42 14.00 -23.70
N LEU A 626 2.53 14.32 -22.77
CA LEU A 626 1.54 13.35 -22.28
C LEU A 626 0.61 12.98 -23.44
N VAL A 627 0.70 11.75 -23.93
CA VAL A 627 -0.18 11.27 -25.02
C VAL A 627 -1.30 10.42 -24.44
N MET A 628 -2.54 10.91 -24.55
CA MET A 628 -3.70 10.26 -23.94
C MET A 628 -4.93 10.30 -24.83
N ASN A 629 -5.67 9.18 -24.87
CA ASN A 629 -6.99 9.07 -25.45
C ASN A 629 -8.05 9.07 -24.35
N MET A 630 -8.97 10.01 -24.40
CA MET A 630 -10.03 10.18 -23.40
C MET A 630 -11.41 9.99 -24.06
N THR A 631 -12.15 8.99 -23.60
CA THR A 631 -13.51 8.72 -24.07
C THR A 631 -14.48 8.72 -22.88
N ASN A 632 -15.53 9.53 -22.93
CA ASN A 632 -16.52 9.62 -21.85
C ASN A 632 -15.90 9.94 -20.49
N VAL A 633 -15.01 10.93 -20.43
CA VAL A 633 -14.46 11.45 -19.17
C VAL A 633 -15.24 12.69 -18.80
N VAL A 634 -16.05 12.59 -17.76
CA VAL A 634 -17.06 13.59 -17.42
C VAL A 634 -17.00 14.02 -15.96
N ALA A 635 -17.22 15.30 -15.74
CA ALA A 635 -17.38 15.88 -14.41
C ALA A 635 -18.85 16.30 -14.18
N ASP A 636 -19.38 16.10 -12.98
CA ASP A 636 -20.73 16.54 -12.62
C ASP A 636 -20.83 18.08 -12.64
N SER A 637 -19.74 18.76 -12.25
CA SER A 637 -19.61 20.23 -12.25
C SER A 637 -18.31 20.65 -12.96
N PRO A 638 -18.28 20.69 -14.31
CA PRO A 638 -17.06 21.04 -15.05
C PRO A 638 -16.46 22.41 -14.67
N ASP A 639 -17.32 23.36 -14.30
CA ASP A 639 -16.90 24.72 -13.91
C ASP A 639 -16.21 24.76 -12.53
N GLU A 640 -16.31 23.71 -11.73
CA GLU A 640 -15.61 23.57 -10.43
C GLU A 640 -14.28 22.79 -10.55
N ILE A 641 -13.92 22.37 -11.75
CA ILE A 641 -12.65 21.69 -12.03
C ILE A 641 -11.53 22.73 -12.17
N THR A 642 -10.54 22.66 -11.30
CA THR A 642 -9.29 23.41 -11.46
C THR A 642 -8.38 22.63 -12.41
N LEU A 643 -8.31 23.05 -13.67
CA LEU A 643 -7.55 22.35 -14.69
C LEU A 643 -6.14 22.95 -14.89
N THR A 644 -5.13 22.10 -14.92
CA THR A 644 -3.77 22.42 -15.37
C THR A 644 -3.39 21.46 -16.49
N THR A 645 -3.09 21.98 -17.68
CA THR A 645 -2.66 21.20 -18.82
C THR A 645 -1.42 21.84 -19.43
N SER A 646 -0.35 21.06 -19.62
CA SER A 646 0.86 21.52 -20.30
C SER A 646 1.57 20.38 -21.01
N ASP A 647 2.12 20.66 -22.19
CA ASP A 647 2.85 19.68 -22.98
C ASP A 647 2.05 18.37 -23.17
N ALA A 648 0.78 18.48 -23.50
CA ALA A 648 -0.15 17.36 -23.63
C ALA A 648 -0.71 17.25 -25.05
N ASN A 649 -0.81 16.01 -25.52
CA ASN A 649 -1.47 15.65 -26.79
C ASN A 649 -2.66 14.72 -26.45
N LEU A 650 -3.84 15.30 -26.39
CA LEU A 650 -5.06 14.64 -25.94
C LEU A 650 -6.01 14.42 -27.11
N THR A 651 -6.48 13.19 -27.27
CA THR A 651 -7.59 12.89 -28.18
C THR A 651 -8.85 12.68 -27.35
N VAL A 652 -9.92 13.48 -27.61
CA VAL A 652 -11.09 13.52 -26.73
C VAL A 652 -12.38 13.21 -27.49
N LYS A 653 -13.23 12.40 -26.84
CA LYS A 653 -14.58 12.07 -27.31
C LYS A 653 -15.53 11.95 -26.10
N GLY A 654 -16.61 12.73 -26.07
CA GLY A 654 -17.55 12.71 -24.94
C GLY A 654 -16.92 13.20 -23.62
N VAL A 655 -16.00 14.15 -23.70
CA VAL A 655 -15.29 14.74 -22.55
C VAL A 655 -15.88 16.12 -22.28
N ASN A 656 -16.25 16.41 -21.03
CA ASN A 656 -16.77 17.71 -20.64
C ASN A 656 -15.79 18.55 -19.76
N LEU A 657 -14.57 18.07 -19.57
CA LEU A 657 -13.54 18.86 -18.87
C LEU A 657 -13.18 20.13 -19.66
N PRO A 658 -12.83 21.24 -19.00
CA PRO A 658 -12.56 22.52 -19.65
C PRO A 658 -11.18 22.57 -20.34
N LEU A 659 -10.90 21.60 -21.21
CA LEU A 659 -9.64 21.46 -21.95
C LEU A 659 -9.49 22.54 -23.02
N ILE A 660 -8.31 23.17 -23.12
CA ILE A 660 -8.02 24.22 -24.06
C ILE A 660 -6.68 23.94 -24.78
N ALA A 661 -6.71 23.95 -26.10
CA ALA A 661 -5.50 23.91 -26.93
C ALA A 661 -4.76 25.24 -26.83
N THR A 662 -3.42 25.20 -26.91
CA THR A 662 -2.59 26.42 -26.93
C THR A 662 -2.10 26.74 -28.32
N ALA A 663 -1.95 28.02 -28.63
CA ALA A 663 -1.51 28.50 -29.95
C ALA A 663 -0.06 28.09 -30.31
N ASP A 664 0.77 27.79 -29.32
CA ASP A 664 2.15 27.32 -29.47
C ASP A 664 2.24 25.79 -29.67
N ASN A 665 1.12 25.10 -29.80
CA ASN A 665 1.00 23.64 -29.92
C ASN A 665 1.62 22.85 -28.75
N ARG A 666 1.84 23.48 -27.62
CA ARG A 666 2.27 22.75 -26.40
C ARG A 666 1.14 21.89 -25.84
N ASN A 667 -0.12 22.34 -26.01
CA ASN A 667 -1.30 21.53 -25.72
C ASN A 667 -2.07 21.32 -27.03
N VAL A 668 -2.13 20.09 -27.48
CA VAL A 668 -2.88 19.67 -28.66
C VAL A 668 -4.13 18.92 -28.19
N ILE A 669 -5.30 19.42 -28.58
CA ILE A 669 -6.58 18.78 -28.26
C ILE A 669 -7.23 18.34 -29.59
N ASN A 670 -7.24 17.04 -29.83
CA ASN A 670 -7.89 16.44 -31.00
C ASN A 670 -9.32 16.03 -30.62
N GLY A 671 -10.30 16.68 -31.18
CA GLY A 671 -11.71 16.56 -30.82
C GLY A 671 -12.24 17.81 -30.12
N VAL A 672 -13.50 17.80 -29.78
CA VAL A 672 -14.17 18.94 -29.14
C VAL A 672 -14.74 18.48 -27.79
N PRO A 673 -14.33 19.13 -26.69
CA PRO A 673 -14.96 18.91 -25.40
C PRO A 673 -16.46 19.27 -25.46
N THR A 674 -17.32 18.42 -24.95
CA THR A 674 -18.78 18.56 -25.05
C THR A 674 -19.36 19.02 -23.72
N LYS A 675 -19.77 20.29 -23.63
CA LYS A 675 -20.29 20.86 -22.37
C LYS A 675 -21.64 20.31 -21.90
N ALA A 676 -22.45 19.76 -22.81
CA ALA A 676 -23.83 19.36 -22.54
C ALA A 676 -23.99 17.84 -22.40
N VAL A 677 -23.25 17.24 -21.49
CA VAL A 677 -23.38 15.81 -21.15
C VAL A 677 -24.03 15.68 -19.77
N ASP A 678 -24.99 14.78 -19.63
CA ASP A 678 -25.47 14.34 -18.32
C ASP A 678 -24.52 13.22 -17.82
N PRO A 679 -23.64 13.51 -16.88
CA PRO A 679 -22.61 12.55 -16.45
C PRO A 679 -23.21 11.24 -15.91
N SER A 680 -24.40 11.32 -15.28
CA SER A 680 -25.07 10.16 -14.69
C SER A 680 -25.55 9.15 -15.75
N LYS A 681 -25.71 9.60 -16.99
CA LYS A 681 -26.08 8.74 -18.13
C LYS A 681 -24.88 8.19 -18.90
N VAL A 682 -23.69 8.63 -18.54
CA VAL A 682 -22.44 8.15 -19.14
C VAL A 682 -21.81 7.09 -18.24
N VAL A 683 -21.69 7.40 -16.95
CA VAL A 683 -21.13 6.48 -15.95
C VAL A 683 -22.04 6.48 -14.72
N ASP A 684 -22.60 5.33 -14.38
CA ASP A 684 -23.39 5.15 -13.18
C ASP A 684 -22.47 4.84 -11.99
N CYS A 685 -22.35 5.78 -11.07
CA CYS A 685 -21.60 5.63 -9.84
C CYS A 685 -22.49 5.40 -8.60
N SER A 686 -23.78 5.09 -8.79
CA SER A 686 -24.76 4.99 -7.71
C SER A 686 -24.42 3.90 -6.69
N LYS A 687 -23.69 2.86 -7.09
CA LYS A 687 -23.24 1.76 -6.25
C LYS A 687 -21.73 1.75 -5.97
N ALA A 688 -21.02 2.77 -6.45
CA ALA A 688 -19.57 2.82 -6.34
C ALA A 688 -19.09 3.22 -4.93
N TYR A 689 -19.89 4.01 -4.21
CA TYR A 689 -19.49 4.58 -2.93
C TYR A 689 -20.16 3.85 -1.78
N VAL A 690 -19.38 3.02 -1.13
CA VAL A 690 -19.81 2.22 0.02
C VAL A 690 -18.95 2.59 1.23
N ASP A 691 -19.51 2.44 2.42
CA ASP A 691 -18.77 2.70 3.66
C ASP A 691 -17.61 1.73 3.82
N PHE A 692 -16.52 2.20 4.43
CA PHE A 692 -15.42 1.31 4.79
C PHE A 692 -15.93 0.22 5.74
N PRO A 693 -15.58 -1.06 5.51
CA PRO A 693 -16.04 -2.16 6.34
C PRO A 693 -15.67 -1.97 7.81
N ALA A 694 -16.58 -2.24 8.72
CA ALA A 694 -16.32 -2.13 10.15
C ALA A 694 -15.13 -3.00 10.57
N ILE A 695 -14.30 -2.48 11.47
CA ILE A 695 -13.14 -3.20 12.01
C ILE A 695 -13.62 -4.47 12.72
N GLY A 696 -12.97 -5.59 12.41
CA GLY A 696 -13.31 -6.90 12.98
C GLY A 696 -14.57 -7.53 12.41
N ALA A 697 -15.31 -6.85 11.53
CA ALA A 697 -16.30 -7.51 10.70
C ALA A 697 -15.61 -8.38 9.67
N SER A 698 -16.05 -9.61 9.49
CA SER A 698 -15.61 -10.42 8.35
C SER A 698 -16.34 -9.95 7.10
N ASN A 699 -16.08 -8.72 6.72
CA ASN A 699 -16.66 -8.13 5.52
C ASN A 699 -15.75 -8.48 4.35
N TYR A 700 -15.69 -9.76 4.05
CA TYR A 700 -15.13 -10.22 2.81
C TYR A 700 -16.20 -10.13 1.72
N PHE A 701 -15.83 -9.59 0.60
CA PHE A 701 -16.74 -9.29 -0.49
C PHE A 701 -16.48 -10.16 -1.72
N GLY A 702 -15.25 -10.46 -2.06
CA GLY A 702 -14.85 -11.33 -3.15
C GLY A 702 -15.76 -11.25 -4.39
N SER A 703 -16.04 -12.39 -4.98
CA SER A 703 -16.94 -12.51 -6.13
C SER A 703 -18.41 -12.20 -5.83
N THR A 704 -18.78 -12.12 -4.56
CA THR A 704 -20.15 -11.79 -4.10
C THR A 704 -20.24 -10.38 -3.50
N TRP A 705 -19.23 -9.59 -3.72
CA TRP A 705 -19.03 -8.25 -3.22
C TRP A 705 -20.29 -7.37 -3.25
N ASP A 706 -20.95 -7.26 -4.38
CA ASP A 706 -22.07 -6.35 -4.52
C ASP A 706 -23.39 -6.90 -3.97
N SER A 707 -23.49 -8.19 -3.74
CA SER A 707 -24.69 -8.77 -3.16
C SER A 707 -24.85 -8.43 -1.68
N ARG A 708 -23.87 -7.77 -1.06
CA ARG A 708 -23.81 -7.40 0.36
C ARG A 708 -24.04 -5.91 0.60
N HIS A 709 -24.21 -5.15 -0.46
CA HIS A 709 -24.49 -3.71 -0.47
C HIS A 709 -25.77 -3.41 -1.29
#